data_169a6b0af532010f09592f38d8407092
#
_entry.id   169a6b0af532010f09592f38d8407092
#
_cell.length_a   1.000
_cell.length_b   1.000
_cell.length_c   1.000
_cell.angle_alpha   90.00
_cell.angle_beta   90.00
_cell.angle_gamma   90.00
#
_symmetry.space_group_name_H-M   'P 1'
#
loop_
_entity.id
_entity.type
_entity.pdbx_description
1 polymer ?
#
loop_
_entity_poly.entity_id
_entity_poly.type
_entity_poly.pdbx_seq_one_letter_code
_entity_poly.pdbx_strand_id
1 'polypeptide(L)'
;MLYWSLMFLFFALSAGLVIAFSAAGAQKIFTAPGSQNRWAWASYKICFKRLRVSALTAAQRSRRIRFAKRYWRRGVFRILICTTPITAALVSIGFYHVCFDRSDLPDIEAFARFDFPTIGTVYDANGQPLVELANEYRKITKYDDIPPIVRDAIIATEDKRFFSHSGVDYSVIPRVLGKVRIRGLVAYLMGFGRHNEVDGPAFLPQGGSTITQQLVRGYFLKNLTTKENSNELRYAGIFPHAVSTLIGARTVNMLARKLEEVRLSLWIEKEMQKRFGSKRNAKEEILARYASFIYMGNSQYGFATAAEYYFGRSLATFTANDADKAALLAGIAKSPRYYAPSATKTDRVLRRRNQTLALMAANGFISRDSANSAEQRPLQVVERRKDKSFQAPAVLGSVLQELKGRGADLTVQNLFSGRIQIYSTVDVRVQQIANQALERGLELYEKRHPSAKGTVQGSVVVLRNRDASILAETGGRQFYQDRSALYSDFNRVTKSLRQPGSTMKPMVYLAAFRRGDFNLETVVPDEPISLPDGEKQSTKWISNYDDQFRGMIPVREALAESSNAVAIWLTGQIGIASVLGTSRSLGVKTQLQPYVATALGASEVNLLELANAYRTIASGIFTEPHIILKIVRESGEVAADNEIKRSAVEVNDAALALIQEGLRGVVRIPTGTAHTLDSSVFPIAVMGKTGTTNEFRDALFVGSTFGLEGITVAVRIGFDDNRSLGSKETGGRLALPVFKELMLKVYRENLMGPAPTFPARMEQNIDDYLAGDPVNRQMR
;
A
#
# COMPACT_ATOMS: atom_id res chain seq x y z
N MET A 1 7.72 12.63 46.52
CA MET A 1 6.82 11.47 46.50
C MET A 1 7.27 10.40 45.49
N LEU A 2 7.62 10.75 44.24
CA LEU A 2 8.11 9.77 43.25
C LEU A 2 9.37 9.03 43.72
N TYR A 3 10.30 9.75 44.37
CA TYR A 3 11.51 9.22 44.98
C TYR A 3 11.20 8.12 46.00
N TRP A 4 10.27 8.38 46.91
CA TRP A 4 9.88 7.39 47.95
C TRP A 4 9.11 6.21 47.36
N SER A 5 8.28 6.44 46.35
CA SER A 5 7.50 5.37 45.70
C SER A 5 8.39 4.45 44.85
N LEU A 6 9.35 5.00 44.10
CA LEU A 6 10.33 4.20 43.36
C LEU A 6 11.32 3.50 44.29
N MET A 7 11.72 4.16 45.38
CA MET A 7 12.56 3.57 46.42
C MET A 7 11.83 2.42 47.13
N PHE A 8 10.52 2.59 47.43
CA PHE A 8 9.69 1.55 48.03
C PHE A 8 9.47 0.35 47.07
N LEU A 9 9.27 0.61 45.77
CA LEU A 9 9.16 -0.42 44.74
C LEU A 9 10.46 -1.21 44.64
N PHE A 10 11.62 -0.52 44.67
CA PHE A 10 12.92 -1.18 44.58
C PHE A 10 13.30 -1.89 45.88
N PHE A 11 12.88 -1.36 47.04
CA PHE A 11 13.04 -2.06 48.34
C PHE A 11 12.13 -3.31 48.38
N ALA A 12 10.91 -3.23 47.88
CA ALA A 12 10.01 -4.35 47.76
C ALA A 12 10.55 -5.40 46.77
N LEU A 13 11.14 -4.97 45.66
CA LEU A 13 11.77 -5.82 44.65
C LEU A 13 13.03 -6.48 45.18
N SER A 14 13.92 -5.74 45.87
CA SER A 14 15.12 -6.31 46.45
C SER A 14 14.83 -7.21 47.66
N ALA A 15 13.88 -6.86 48.52
CA ALA A 15 13.42 -7.72 49.59
C ALA A 15 12.67 -8.96 49.05
N GLY A 16 11.87 -8.80 48.01
CA GLY A 16 11.19 -9.91 47.31
C GLY A 16 12.19 -10.90 46.67
N LEU A 17 13.26 -10.39 46.04
CA LEU A 17 14.34 -11.22 45.48
C LEU A 17 15.05 -12.03 46.56
N VAL A 18 15.38 -11.38 47.69
CA VAL A 18 16.05 -12.06 48.81
C VAL A 18 15.11 -13.09 49.45
N ILE A 19 13.83 -12.81 49.62
CA ILE A 19 12.83 -13.75 50.13
C ILE A 19 12.58 -14.90 49.12
N ALA A 20 12.54 -14.60 47.82
CA ALA A 20 12.36 -15.62 46.79
C ALA A 20 13.55 -16.58 46.67
N PHE A 21 14.79 -16.07 46.76
CA PHE A 21 15.99 -16.90 46.79
C PHE A 21 16.03 -17.75 48.06
N SER A 22 15.53 -17.24 49.18
CA SER A 22 15.50 -17.99 50.43
C SER A 22 14.37 -19.05 50.44
N ALA A 23 13.21 -18.76 49.90
CA ALA A 23 12.09 -19.70 49.82
C ALA A 23 12.33 -20.80 48.77
N ALA A 24 12.90 -20.47 47.61
CA ALA A 24 13.28 -21.46 46.59
C ALA A 24 14.40 -22.39 47.04
N GLY A 25 15.35 -21.87 47.80
CA GLY A 25 16.40 -22.71 48.45
C GLY A 25 15.83 -23.67 49.47
N ALA A 26 14.87 -23.26 50.30
CA ALA A 26 14.23 -24.08 51.30
C ALA A 26 13.27 -25.14 50.73
N GLN A 27 12.55 -24.83 49.68
CA GLN A 27 11.56 -25.71 49.06
C GLN A 27 12.20 -26.82 48.21
N LYS A 28 13.38 -26.58 47.57
CA LYS A 28 14.12 -27.63 46.85
C LYS A 28 14.86 -28.65 47.74
N ILE A 29 14.98 -28.39 49.05
CA ILE A 29 15.56 -29.34 49.99
C ILE A 29 14.55 -30.43 50.40
N PHE A 30 13.24 -30.20 50.20
CA PHE A 30 12.17 -31.09 50.70
C PHE A 30 11.41 -31.86 49.64
N THR A 31 11.60 -31.66 48.35
CA THR A 31 10.89 -32.40 47.30
C THR A 31 11.80 -32.73 46.13
N ALA A 32 12.27 -33.97 46.06
CA ALA A 32 12.76 -34.59 44.84
C ALA A 32 12.35 -36.06 44.82
N PRO A 33 12.10 -36.68 43.67
CA PRO A 33 13.14 -37.01 42.72
C PRO A 33 12.76 -36.83 41.24
N GLY A 34 13.77 -36.61 40.44
CA GLY A 34 13.78 -36.92 39.03
C GLY A 34 13.49 -35.76 38.04
N SER A 35 14.49 -34.97 37.70
CA SER A 35 14.67 -34.48 36.33
C SER A 35 16.06 -33.85 36.15
N GLN A 36 16.64 -34.13 35.00
CA GLN A 36 18.02 -33.77 34.63
C GLN A 36 18.15 -32.29 34.30
N ASN A 37 19.04 -31.58 35.04
CA ASN A 37 19.66 -30.35 34.54
C ASN A 37 21.10 -30.24 35.07
N ARG A 38 22.04 -30.50 34.19
CA ARG A 38 23.48 -30.72 34.52
C ARG A 38 24.25 -29.49 35.01
N TRP A 39 23.77 -28.28 34.84
CA TRP A 39 24.50 -27.04 35.14
C TRP A 39 24.29 -26.48 36.55
N ALA A 40 23.15 -26.74 37.17
CA ALA A 40 22.91 -26.37 38.58
C ALA A 40 23.69 -27.20 39.59
N TRP A 41 24.18 -28.35 39.18
CA TRP A 41 24.92 -29.29 40.04
C TRP A 41 26.42 -28.95 40.26
N ALA A 42 27.03 -28.21 39.35
CA ALA A 42 28.47 -27.88 39.47
C ALA A 42 28.73 -26.89 40.60
N SER A 43 27.93 -25.85 40.73
CA SER A 43 28.05 -24.82 41.78
C SER A 43 27.64 -25.37 43.17
N TYR A 44 26.76 -26.34 43.22
CA TYR A 44 26.32 -26.96 44.47
C TYR A 44 27.30 -27.99 45.02
N LYS A 45 28.03 -28.69 44.15
CA LYS A 45 29.05 -29.69 44.58
C LYS A 45 30.23 -29.09 45.34
N ILE A 46 30.59 -27.83 45.07
CA ILE A 46 31.71 -27.17 45.76
C ILE A 46 31.36 -26.83 47.22
N CYS A 47 30.11 -26.46 47.48
CA CYS A 47 29.67 -26.14 48.85
C CYS A 47 29.36 -27.37 49.73
N PHE A 48 28.95 -28.52 49.17
CA PHE A 48 28.54 -29.71 49.91
C PHE A 48 29.64 -30.77 50.10
N LYS A 49 30.78 -30.68 49.42
CA LYS A 49 31.86 -31.67 49.58
C LYS A 49 32.56 -31.65 50.98
N ARG A 50 32.21 -30.64 51.83
CA ARG A 50 32.76 -30.50 53.19
C ARG A 50 31.79 -30.93 54.34
N LEU A 51 30.66 -31.48 54.06
CA LEU A 51 29.71 -31.91 55.10
C LEU A 51 29.24 -33.38 54.90
N ARG A 52 30.20 -34.32 55.10
CA ARG A 52 29.80 -35.71 55.48
C ARG A 52 29.20 -35.66 56.89
N VAL A 53 27.91 -35.83 57.01
CA VAL A 53 27.20 -35.90 58.30
C VAL A 53 27.01 -37.36 58.66
N SER A 54 27.94 -37.86 59.47
CA SER A 54 27.66 -38.98 60.31
C SER A 54 26.79 -38.53 61.51
N ALA A 55 25.85 -39.32 61.89
CA ALA A 55 24.81 -39.16 62.93
C ALA A 55 25.08 -38.04 63.96
N LEU A 56 24.37 -36.91 63.80
CA LEU A 56 24.38 -35.81 64.78
C LEU A 56 23.14 -35.90 65.67
N THR A 57 23.33 -35.75 66.98
CA THR A 57 22.26 -35.68 67.97
C THR A 57 21.32 -34.48 67.73
N ALA A 58 20.06 -34.53 68.18
CA ALA A 58 19.04 -33.49 67.98
C ALA A 58 19.52 -32.09 68.47
N ALA A 59 20.35 -32.04 69.50
CA ALA A 59 20.93 -30.83 70.08
C ALA A 59 22.00 -30.19 69.16
N GLN A 60 22.77 -31.00 68.45
CA GLN A 60 23.76 -30.53 67.49
C GLN A 60 23.10 -30.05 66.20
N ARG A 61 22.00 -30.67 65.76
CA ARG A 61 21.16 -30.17 64.66
C ARG A 61 20.57 -28.79 64.96
N SER A 62 20.05 -28.59 66.17
CA SER A 62 19.44 -27.30 66.55
C SER A 62 20.45 -26.16 66.69
N ARG A 63 21.70 -26.47 67.13
CA ARG A 63 22.82 -25.50 67.15
C ARG A 63 23.29 -25.14 65.72
N ARG A 64 23.37 -26.12 64.81
CA ARG A 64 23.77 -25.84 63.41
C ARG A 64 22.71 -25.04 62.67
N ILE A 65 21.40 -25.32 62.86
CA ILE A 65 20.33 -24.54 62.28
C ILE A 65 20.33 -23.10 62.82
N ARG A 66 20.58 -22.88 64.11
CA ARG A 66 20.74 -21.51 64.68
C ARG A 66 21.96 -20.80 64.15
N PHE A 67 23.08 -21.49 63.98
CA PHE A 67 24.31 -20.95 63.40
C PHE A 67 24.13 -20.60 61.91
N ALA A 68 23.52 -21.47 61.14
CA ALA A 68 23.17 -21.23 59.73
C ALA A 68 22.19 -20.05 59.57
N LYS A 69 21.14 -19.95 60.42
CA LYS A 69 20.23 -18.78 60.44
C LYS A 69 20.95 -17.47 60.79
N ARG A 70 21.94 -17.48 61.70
CA ARG A 70 22.69 -16.27 62.08
C ARG A 70 23.69 -15.88 61.02
N TYR A 71 24.32 -16.84 60.33
CA TYR A 71 25.21 -16.60 59.21
C TYR A 71 24.47 -16.09 57.98
N TRP A 72 23.31 -16.67 57.72
CA TRP A 72 22.39 -16.27 56.66
C TRP A 72 21.84 -14.84 56.89
N ARG A 73 21.40 -14.52 58.13
CA ARG A 73 20.99 -13.15 58.47
C ARG A 73 22.13 -12.12 58.28
N ARG A 74 23.35 -12.46 58.64
CA ARG A 74 24.53 -11.59 58.38
C ARG A 74 24.87 -11.46 56.92
N GLY A 75 24.71 -12.51 56.11
CA GLY A 75 24.89 -12.48 54.67
C GLY A 75 23.83 -11.62 53.99
N VAL A 76 22.53 -11.80 54.32
CA VAL A 76 21.46 -10.94 53.84
C VAL A 76 21.64 -9.49 54.24
N PHE A 77 22.05 -9.23 55.47
CA PHE A 77 22.32 -7.85 55.95
C PHE A 77 23.48 -7.19 55.18
N ARG A 78 24.55 -7.90 54.89
CA ARG A 78 25.68 -7.42 54.07
C ARG A 78 25.22 -7.14 52.62
N ILE A 79 24.45 -8.02 52.02
CA ILE A 79 23.89 -7.81 50.69
C ILE A 79 23.02 -6.56 50.67
N LEU A 80 22.11 -6.37 51.65
CA LEU A 80 21.29 -5.19 51.80
C LEU A 80 22.11 -3.91 51.95
N ILE A 81 23.17 -3.90 52.79
CA ILE A 81 24.07 -2.74 52.96
C ILE A 81 24.76 -2.38 51.64
N CYS A 82 25.19 -3.35 50.85
CA CYS A 82 25.88 -3.10 49.59
C CYS A 82 24.93 -2.70 48.46
N THR A 83 23.73 -3.26 48.42
CA THR A 83 22.76 -2.99 47.34
C THR A 83 21.97 -1.69 47.54
N THR A 84 21.73 -1.27 48.80
CA THR A 84 20.98 -0.06 49.11
C THR A 84 21.59 1.21 48.53
N PRO A 85 22.89 1.51 48.72
CA PRO A 85 23.49 2.72 48.16
C PRO A 85 23.54 2.70 46.62
N ILE A 86 23.76 1.54 45.99
CA ILE A 86 23.70 1.38 44.54
C ILE A 86 22.31 1.68 44.03
N THR A 87 21.30 1.12 44.66
CA THR A 87 19.90 1.36 44.34
C THR A 87 19.53 2.84 44.54
N ALA A 88 19.97 3.44 45.64
CA ALA A 88 19.73 4.86 45.90
C ALA A 88 20.40 5.76 44.84
N ALA A 89 21.59 5.46 44.42
CA ALA A 89 22.32 6.18 43.36
C ALA A 89 21.57 6.06 42.03
N LEU A 90 21.13 4.87 41.63
CA LEU A 90 20.38 4.64 40.41
C LEU A 90 19.01 5.39 40.39
N VAL A 91 18.30 5.37 41.51
CA VAL A 91 17.07 6.12 41.68
C VAL A 91 17.31 7.63 41.59
N SER A 92 18.42 8.11 42.19
CA SER A 92 18.79 9.52 42.12
C SER A 92 19.16 9.96 40.71
N ILE A 93 19.90 9.15 39.99
CA ILE A 93 20.25 9.37 38.55
C ILE A 93 18.98 9.39 37.71
N GLY A 94 18.09 8.40 37.88
CA GLY A 94 16.81 8.36 37.17
C GLY A 94 15.90 9.55 37.49
N PHE A 95 15.87 9.99 38.74
CA PHE A 95 15.13 11.18 39.18
C PHE A 95 15.72 12.47 38.56
N TYR A 96 17.05 12.60 38.57
CA TYR A 96 17.74 13.74 37.93
C TYR A 96 17.42 13.77 36.44
N HIS A 97 17.57 12.62 35.74
CA HIS A 97 17.27 12.52 34.32
C HIS A 97 15.81 12.92 34.00
N VAL A 98 14.84 12.43 34.75
CA VAL A 98 13.43 12.75 34.52
C VAL A 98 13.08 14.20 34.81
N CYS A 99 13.59 14.77 35.90
CA CYS A 99 13.16 16.07 36.40
C CYS A 99 14.02 17.25 35.92
N PHE A 100 15.29 17.06 35.68
CA PHE A 100 16.28 18.13 35.45
C PHE A 100 17.03 18.05 34.14
N ASP A 101 17.28 16.84 33.63
CA ASP A 101 18.02 16.66 32.38
C ASP A 101 17.16 17.16 31.19
N ARG A 102 17.73 18.12 30.44
CA ARG A 102 17.15 18.73 29.27
C ARG A 102 18.01 18.52 28.02
N SER A 103 19.04 17.66 28.09
CA SER A 103 19.80 17.22 26.94
C SER A 103 18.92 16.37 26.01
N ASP A 104 19.19 16.37 24.74
CA ASP A 104 18.56 15.53 23.71
C ASP A 104 17.02 15.57 23.71
N LEU A 105 16.42 16.75 24.00
CA LEU A 105 14.98 16.94 23.85
C LEU A 105 14.61 16.99 22.37
N PRO A 106 13.53 16.32 21.96
CA PRO A 106 13.08 16.35 20.57
C PRO A 106 12.56 17.75 20.19
N ASP A 107 12.57 18.03 18.88
CA ASP A 107 11.93 19.24 18.37
C ASP A 107 10.41 19.18 18.63
N ILE A 108 9.89 20.22 19.27
CA ILE A 108 8.49 20.37 19.60
C ILE A 108 7.70 21.15 18.55
N GLU A 109 8.38 21.84 17.60
CA GLU A 109 7.72 22.80 16.72
C GLU A 109 6.62 22.16 15.86
N ALA A 110 6.92 21.04 15.19
CA ALA A 110 5.91 20.34 14.39
C ALA A 110 4.73 19.84 15.25
N PHE A 111 5.01 19.33 16.44
CA PHE A 111 3.97 18.93 17.40
C PHE A 111 3.14 20.12 17.87
N ALA A 112 3.78 21.25 18.19
CA ALA A 112 3.12 22.45 18.68
C ALA A 112 2.30 23.16 17.60
N ARG A 113 2.73 23.13 16.35
CA ARG A 113 1.97 23.61 15.18
C ARG A 113 0.82 22.70 14.78
N PHE A 114 0.71 21.51 15.38
CA PHE A 114 -0.27 20.50 15.01
C PHE A 114 -0.03 19.91 13.61
N ASP A 115 1.23 19.90 13.16
CA ASP A 115 1.67 19.38 11.88
C ASP A 115 1.82 17.86 11.97
N PHE A 116 0.71 17.14 11.78
CA PHE A 116 0.66 15.69 11.71
C PHE A 116 0.49 15.24 10.26
N PRO A 117 1.06 14.09 9.87
CA PRO A 117 0.78 13.52 8.57
C PRO A 117 -0.74 13.35 8.36
N THR A 118 -1.24 13.86 7.26
CA THR A 118 -2.64 13.76 6.85
C THR A 118 -2.83 12.74 5.73
N ILE A 119 -3.91 12.83 4.96
CA ILE A 119 -4.21 11.93 3.87
C ILE A 119 -3.67 12.54 2.58
N GLY A 120 -2.75 11.83 1.91
CA GLY A 120 -2.35 12.16 0.55
C GLY A 120 -3.44 11.74 -0.43
N THR A 121 -3.76 12.59 -1.41
CA THR A 121 -4.81 12.32 -2.38
C THR A 121 -4.27 12.48 -3.80
N VAL A 122 -4.59 11.50 -4.63
CA VAL A 122 -4.49 11.61 -6.07
C VAL A 122 -5.88 11.90 -6.60
N TYR A 123 -6.03 13.03 -7.26
CA TYR A 123 -7.27 13.46 -7.90
C TYR A 123 -7.27 13.06 -9.37
N ASP A 124 -8.46 12.91 -9.93
CA ASP A 124 -8.66 12.80 -11.37
C ASP A 124 -8.47 14.18 -12.08
N ALA A 125 -8.61 14.21 -13.40
CA ALA A 125 -8.48 15.44 -14.18
C ALA A 125 -9.54 16.51 -13.81
N ASN A 126 -10.67 16.12 -13.23
CA ASN A 126 -11.80 16.97 -12.84
C ASN A 126 -11.75 17.37 -11.35
N GLY A 127 -10.70 16.98 -10.62
CA GLY A 127 -10.55 17.26 -9.19
C GLY A 127 -11.35 16.34 -8.27
N GLN A 128 -11.89 15.22 -8.79
CA GLN A 128 -12.52 14.20 -7.95
C GLN A 128 -11.46 13.28 -7.33
N PRO A 129 -11.58 12.90 -6.05
CA PRO A 129 -10.66 11.95 -5.43
C PRO A 129 -10.66 10.61 -6.16
N LEU A 130 -9.51 10.23 -6.72
CA LEU A 130 -9.31 8.96 -7.41
C LEU A 130 -8.73 7.89 -6.48
N VAL A 131 -7.70 8.27 -5.70
CA VAL A 131 -7.04 7.40 -4.72
C VAL A 131 -6.67 8.21 -3.50
N GLU A 132 -7.08 7.77 -2.33
CA GLU A 132 -6.62 8.30 -1.04
C GLU A 132 -5.47 7.45 -0.52
N LEU A 133 -4.34 8.09 -0.23
CA LEU A 133 -3.11 7.44 0.18
C LEU A 133 -2.74 7.93 1.57
N ALA A 134 -2.73 7.05 2.52
CA ALA A 134 -2.20 7.34 3.83
C ALA A 134 -1.57 6.09 4.42
N ASN A 135 -0.37 6.21 4.96
CA ASN A 135 0.14 5.23 5.93
C ASN A 135 -0.77 5.22 7.16
N GLU A 136 -1.36 6.37 7.45
CA GLU A 136 -2.22 6.64 8.59
C GLU A 136 -3.36 7.56 8.13
N TYR A 137 -4.59 7.01 8.02
CA TYR A 137 -5.77 7.83 7.75
C TYR A 137 -6.07 8.71 8.96
N ARG A 138 -5.83 10.01 8.84
CA ARG A 138 -5.95 10.97 9.93
C ARG A 138 -6.60 12.28 9.48
N LYS A 139 -7.53 12.77 10.31
CA LYS A 139 -8.06 14.13 10.24
C LYS A 139 -7.67 14.88 11.50
N ILE A 140 -7.09 16.06 11.32
CA ILE A 140 -6.78 16.96 12.43
C ILE A 140 -8.08 17.56 12.92
N THR A 141 -8.30 17.48 14.23
CA THR A 141 -9.53 17.99 14.90
C THR A 141 -9.12 18.91 16.02
N LYS A 142 -9.56 20.17 15.98
CA LYS A 142 -9.35 21.13 17.05
C LYS A 142 -10.19 20.77 18.27
N TYR A 143 -9.81 21.28 19.45
CA TYR A 143 -10.50 20.95 20.69
C TYR A 143 -12.01 21.26 20.63
N ASP A 144 -12.38 22.43 20.10
CA ASP A 144 -13.77 22.87 20.00
C ASP A 144 -14.61 22.05 19.04
N ASP A 145 -13.96 21.44 18.03
CA ASP A 145 -14.61 20.56 17.06
C ASP A 145 -14.86 19.13 17.61
N ILE A 146 -14.31 18.80 18.80
CA ILE A 146 -14.57 17.53 19.48
C ILE A 146 -15.81 17.68 20.36
N PRO A 147 -16.92 16.99 20.08
CA PRO A 147 -18.13 17.10 20.90
C PRO A 147 -17.88 16.78 22.37
N PRO A 148 -18.56 17.48 23.32
CA PRO A 148 -18.39 17.23 24.76
C PRO A 148 -18.51 15.77 25.15
N ILE A 149 -19.51 15.05 24.62
CA ILE A 149 -19.73 13.62 24.91
C ILE A 149 -18.53 12.74 24.55
N VAL A 150 -17.77 13.11 23.50
CA VAL A 150 -16.57 12.37 23.08
C VAL A 150 -15.38 12.75 23.97
N ARG A 151 -15.21 14.04 24.30
CA ARG A 151 -14.18 14.47 25.26
C ARG A 151 -14.35 13.76 26.61
N ASP A 152 -15.57 13.72 27.10
CA ASP A 152 -15.94 13.06 28.35
C ASP A 152 -15.69 11.56 28.33
N ALA A 153 -16.00 10.88 27.23
CA ALA A 153 -15.72 9.45 27.04
C ALA A 153 -14.20 9.16 27.05
N ILE A 154 -13.39 10.01 26.39
CA ILE A 154 -11.92 9.88 26.39
C ILE A 154 -11.40 10.05 27.83
N ILE A 155 -11.78 11.13 28.51
CA ILE A 155 -11.31 11.46 29.85
C ILE A 155 -11.74 10.39 30.86
N ALA A 156 -13.01 9.95 30.82
CA ALA A 156 -13.52 8.91 31.69
C ALA A 156 -12.76 7.58 31.57
N THR A 157 -12.35 7.26 30.35
CA THR A 157 -11.75 5.95 30.02
C THR A 157 -10.25 5.93 30.25
N GLU A 158 -9.55 6.97 29.81
CA GLU A 158 -8.09 6.98 29.75
C GLU A 158 -7.45 7.74 30.91
N ASP A 159 -8.03 8.86 31.34
CA ASP A 159 -7.37 9.75 32.29
C ASP A 159 -8.39 10.68 33.02
N LYS A 160 -9.12 10.14 33.96
CA LYS A 160 -10.20 10.88 34.66
C LYS A 160 -9.75 12.18 35.36
N ARG A 161 -8.47 12.32 35.65
CA ARG A 161 -7.88 13.49 36.31
C ARG A 161 -7.03 14.33 35.38
N PHE A 162 -7.22 14.19 34.07
CA PHE A 162 -6.42 14.79 33.02
C PHE A 162 -6.14 16.29 33.26
N PHE A 163 -7.14 17.08 33.60
CA PHE A 163 -6.99 18.50 33.81
C PHE A 163 -6.32 18.88 35.15
N SER A 164 -6.19 17.96 36.10
CA SER A 164 -5.66 18.22 37.44
C SER A 164 -4.15 18.02 37.57
N HIS A 165 -3.57 17.06 36.86
CA HIS A 165 -2.13 16.78 36.95
C HIS A 165 -1.32 17.47 35.84
N SER A 166 0.02 17.35 35.85
CA SER A 166 0.93 17.94 34.86
C SER A 166 1.72 16.85 34.17
N GLY A 167 1.05 16.10 33.27
CA GLY A 167 1.63 15.03 32.46
C GLY A 167 1.62 13.64 33.11
N VAL A 168 1.74 13.56 34.43
CA VAL A 168 1.75 12.32 35.20
C VAL A 168 0.80 12.38 36.37
N ASP A 169 -0.08 11.40 36.50
CA ASP A 169 -0.97 11.26 37.65
C ASP A 169 -0.32 10.38 38.74
N TYR A 170 0.34 11.04 39.69
CA TYR A 170 1.00 10.34 40.80
C TYR A 170 0.05 9.64 41.75
N SER A 171 -1.22 10.00 41.80
CA SER A 171 -2.22 9.35 42.68
C SER A 171 -2.56 7.91 42.26
N VAL A 172 -2.24 7.56 41.02
CA VAL A 172 -2.47 6.20 40.50
C VAL A 172 -1.38 5.23 41.00
N ILE A 173 -0.21 5.71 41.39
CA ILE A 173 0.95 4.87 41.76
C ILE A 173 0.64 3.88 42.88
N PRO A 174 0.04 4.27 44.02
CA PRO A 174 -0.27 3.30 45.10
C PRO A 174 -1.22 2.18 44.63
N ARG A 175 -2.20 2.53 43.79
CA ARG A 175 -3.14 1.55 43.21
C ARG A 175 -2.45 0.58 42.24
N VAL A 176 -1.50 1.07 41.46
CA VAL A 176 -0.71 0.24 40.52
C VAL A 176 0.20 -0.69 41.30
N LEU A 177 0.89 -0.17 42.31
CA LEU A 177 1.77 -0.95 43.17
C LEU A 177 1.03 -2.07 43.93
N GLY A 178 -0.17 -1.78 44.45
CA GLY A 178 -1.00 -2.75 45.13
C GLY A 178 -1.53 -3.89 44.24
N LYS A 179 -1.48 -3.73 42.92
CA LYS A 179 -1.88 -4.74 41.93
C LYS A 179 -0.72 -5.57 41.38
N VAL A 180 0.54 -5.22 41.72
CA VAL A 180 1.71 -5.98 41.28
C VAL A 180 1.66 -7.39 41.88
N ARG A 181 1.60 -8.40 41.03
CA ARG A 181 1.62 -9.81 41.45
C ARG A 181 3.06 -10.23 41.70
N ILE A 182 3.50 -10.19 42.95
CA ILE A 182 4.87 -10.58 43.37
C ILE A 182 5.23 -11.98 42.87
N ARG A 183 4.30 -12.96 42.92
CA ARG A 183 4.51 -14.31 42.36
C ARG A 183 4.77 -14.29 40.85
N GLY A 184 4.06 -13.43 40.10
CA GLY A 184 4.27 -13.26 38.65
C GLY A 184 5.62 -12.62 38.32
N LEU A 185 6.02 -11.63 39.11
CA LEU A 185 7.34 -10.99 39.00
C LEU A 185 8.47 -12.01 39.25
N VAL A 186 8.36 -12.81 40.29
CA VAL A 186 9.36 -13.87 40.61
C VAL A 186 9.42 -14.91 39.49
N ALA A 187 8.27 -15.38 38.99
CA ALA A 187 8.21 -16.32 37.87
C ALA A 187 8.85 -15.73 36.60
N TYR A 188 8.62 -14.44 36.33
CA TYR A 188 9.20 -13.72 35.19
C TYR A 188 10.73 -13.62 35.31
N LEU A 189 11.26 -13.22 36.48
CA LEU A 189 12.69 -13.12 36.74
C LEU A 189 13.40 -14.48 36.70
N MET A 190 12.68 -15.56 37.00
CA MET A 190 13.20 -16.93 36.91
C MET A 190 13.06 -17.56 35.51
N GLY A 191 12.59 -16.82 34.51
CA GLY A 191 12.44 -17.31 33.14
C GLY A 191 11.19 -18.20 32.90
N PHE A 192 10.31 -18.32 33.88
CA PHE A 192 9.06 -19.10 33.78
C PHE A 192 7.81 -18.23 33.48
N GLY A 193 8.00 -16.92 33.24
CA GLY A 193 6.92 -15.97 33.01
C GLY A 193 6.28 -16.14 31.64
N ARG A 194 4.95 -16.27 31.57
CA ARG A 194 4.18 -16.18 30.32
C ARG A 194 4.16 -14.72 29.86
N HIS A 195 4.62 -14.46 28.64
CA HIS A 195 4.34 -13.24 27.93
C HIS A 195 2.93 -13.32 27.35
N ASN A 196 2.05 -12.41 27.75
CA ASN A 196 0.86 -12.14 26.95
C ASN A 196 1.31 -11.26 25.76
N GLU A 197 1.17 -11.76 24.55
CA GLU A 197 1.61 -11.07 23.31
C GLU A 197 1.00 -9.67 23.14
N VAL A 198 -0.09 -9.36 23.84
CA VAL A 198 -0.86 -8.11 23.70
C VAL A 198 -0.53 -7.07 24.79
N ASP A 199 -0.07 -7.48 25.98
CA ASP A 199 -0.18 -6.66 27.19
C ASP A 199 1.11 -6.49 28.01
N GLY A 200 2.25 -6.93 27.53
CA GLY A 200 3.53 -6.87 28.27
C GLY A 200 3.63 -7.89 29.41
N PRO A 201 4.60 -7.75 30.35
CA PRO A 201 4.80 -8.73 31.40
C PRO A 201 3.56 -8.90 32.30
N ALA A 202 3.08 -10.11 32.46
CA ALA A 202 1.84 -10.45 33.17
C ALA A 202 1.77 -10.02 34.67
N PHE A 203 2.88 -9.53 35.22
CA PHE A 203 2.96 -9.06 36.61
C PHE A 203 2.75 -7.55 36.77
N LEU A 204 2.84 -6.77 35.68
CA LEU A 204 2.57 -5.33 35.71
C LEU A 204 1.10 -5.08 35.41
N PRO A 205 0.36 -4.38 36.31
CA PRO A 205 -1.02 -4.06 36.08
C PRO A 205 -1.15 -3.03 34.98
N GLN A 206 -2.07 -3.29 34.03
CA GLN A 206 -2.44 -2.33 33.00
C GLN A 206 -3.26 -1.17 33.57
N GLY A 207 -3.15 0.02 32.96
CA GLY A 207 -3.97 1.18 33.26
C GLY A 207 -3.37 2.09 34.33
N GLY A 208 -2.43 2.92 33.93
CA GLY A 208 -1.82 3.97 34.74
C GLY A 208 -1.10 5.03 33.90
N SER A 209 -1.09 4.90 32.58
CA SER A 209 -0.54 5.90 31.68
C SER A 209 -1.57 6.99 31.41
N THR A 210 -1.16 8.25 31.51
CA THR A 210 -2.00 9.41 31.20
C THR A 210 -2.16 9.61 29.70
N ILE A 211 -3.12 10.45 29.28
CA ILE A 211 -3.31 10.87 27.89
C ILE A 211 -2.00 11.45 27.33
N THR A 212 -1.33 12.33 28.10
CA THR A 212 -0.04 12.93 27.69
C THR A 212 1.03 11.86 27.48
N GLN A 213 1.13 10.87 28.37
CA GLN A 213 2.09 9.75 28.21
C GLN A 213 1.81 8.89 26.99
N GLN A 214 0.54 8.63 26.68
CA GLN A 214 0.16 7.87 25.48
C GLN A 214 0.51 8.64 24.21
N LEU A 215 0.26 9.96 24.18
CA LEU A 215 0.60 10.83 23.06
C LEU A 215 2.11 10.91 22.85
N VAL A 216 2.90 11.10 23.92
CA VAL A 216 4.37 11.10 23.88
C VAL A 216 4.91 9.80 23.35
N ARG A 217 4.41 8.68 23.82
CA ARG A 217 4.82 7.36 23.36
C ARG A 217 4.60 7.18 21.86
N GLY A 218 3.43 7.58 21.37
CA GLY A 218 3.07 7.41 19.96
C GLY A 218 3.82 8.37 19.03
N TYR A 219 4.03 9.62 19.42
CA TYR A 219 4.61 10.66 18.58
C TYR A 219 6.13 10.69 18.67
N PHE A 220 6.70 10.85 19.85
CA PHE A 220 8.15 11.04 20.05
C PHE A 220 8.93 9.74 20.24
N LEU A 221 8.29 8.70 20.78
CA LEU A 221 8.97 7.44 21.14
C LEU A 221 8.59 6.26 20.23
N LYS A 222 8.12 6.53 19.00
CA LYS A 222 7.70 5.50 18.04
C LYS A 222 8.80 4.47 17.80
N ASN A 223 10.04 4.91 17.61
CA ASN A 223 11.19 4.03 17.41
C ASN A 223 11.53 3.18 18.64
N LEU A 224 11.30 3.71 19.85
CA LEU A 224 11.49 2.98 21.10
C LEU A 224 10.42 1.90 21.29
N THR A 225 9.19 2.23 20.91
CA THR A 225 8.04 1.33 21.05
C THR A 225 8.13 0.15 20.09
N THR A 226 8.56 0.37 18.83
CA THR A 226 8.74 -0.71 17.83
C THR A 226 9.85 -1.69 18.21
N LYS A 227 10.91 -1.21 18.86
CA LYS A 227 12.08 -2.03 19.26
C LYS A 227 11.96 -2.63 20.68
N GLU A 228 10.89 -2.33 21.41
CA GLU A 228 10.68 -2.84 22.78
C GLU A 228 10.71 -4.38 22.84
N ASN A 229 10.21 -5.03 21.83
CA ASN A 229 10.15 -6.49 21.72
C ASN A 229 11.43 -7.13 21.15
N SER A 230 12.45 -6.33 20.80
CA SER A 230 13.73 -6.87 20.34
C SER A 230 14.53 -7.45 21.50
N ASN A 231 15.27 -8.53 21.24
CA ASN A 231 16.22 -9.09 22.21
C ASN A 231 17.53 -8.31 22.24
N GLU A 232 17.67 -7.27 21.45
CA GLU A 232 18.86 -6.42 21.38
C GLU A 232 18.71 -5.27 22.38
N LEU A 233 19.78 -5.06 23.18
CA LEU A 233 19.90 -3.88 24.03
C LEU A 233 20.15 -2.65 23.19
N ARG A 234 19.36 -1.60 23.44
CA ARG A 234 19.49 -0.33 22.75
C ARG A 234 20.67 0.52 23.23
N TYR A 235 21.04 0.38 24.48
CA TYR A 235 22.08 1.19 25.12
C TYR A 235 23.38 0.44 25.15
N ALA A 236 24.40 0.99 24.49
CA ALA A 236 25.77 0.50 24.59
C ALA A 236 26.35 0.87 25.98
N GLY A 237 26.93 -0.08 26.66
CA GLY A 237 27.61 0.15 27.93
C GLY A 237 27.59 -1.08 28.83
N ILE A 238 28.57 -1.16 29.72
CA ILE A 238 28.77 -2.30 30.65
C ILE A 238 27.56 -2.44 31.58
N PHE A 239 26.96 -1.33 32.03
CA PHE A 239 25.86 -1.32 33.00
C PHE A 239 24.54 -1.82 32.42
N PRO A 240 24.03 -1.33 31.27
CA PRO A 240 22.83 -1.91 30.63
C PRO A 240 22.98 -3.40 30.30
N HIS A 241 24.19 -3.83 29.91
CA HIS A 241 24.47 -5.25 29.64
C HIS A 241 24.40 -6.09 30.93
N ALA A 242 25.00 -5.64 32.04
CA ALA A 242 24.94 -6.34 33.32
C ALA A 242 23.51 -6.44 33.87
N VAL A 243 22.71 -5.37 33.72
CA VAL A 243 21.29 -5.38 34.13
C VAL A 243 20.46 -6.28 33.22
N SER A 244 20.74 -6.30 31.94
CA SER A 244 19.98 -7.12 30.97
C SER A 244 20.23 -8.63 31.17
N THR A 245 21.38 -9.03 31.63
CA THR A 245 21.66 -10.43 31.99
C THR A 245 20.84 -10.89 33.19
N LEU A 246 20.42 -9.94 34.06
CA LEU A 246 19.62 -10.24 35.27
C LEU A 246 18.12 -10.23 35.01
N ILE A 247 17.63 -9.22 34.27
CA ILE A 247 16.17 -8.99 34.08
C ILE A 247 15.71 -9.08 32.62
N GLY A 248 16.60 -9.39 31.70
CA GLY A 248 16.31 -9.51 30.26
C GLY A 248 16.30 -8.17 29.52
N ALA A 249 16.76 -8.17 28.28
CA ALA A 249 16.87 -6.96 27.44
C ALA A 249 15.52 -6.27 27.22
N ARG A 250 14.44 -7.04 27.00
CA ARG A 250 13.08 -6.50 26.85
C ARG A 250 12.62 -5.68 28.05
N THR A 251 12.90 -6.16 29.27
CA THR A 251 12.53 -5.43 30.50
C THR A 251 13.30 -4.14 30.64
N VAL A 252 14.60 -4.14 30.33
CA VAL A 252 15.44 -2.94 30.33
C VAL A 252 14.91 -1.91 29.31
N ASN A 253 14.62 -2.35 28.09
CA ASN A 253 14.08 -1.48 27.03
C ASN A 253 12.73 -0.87 27.43
N MET A 254 11.83 -1.66 28.06
CA MET A 254 10.55 -1.20 28.56
C MET A 254 10.69 -0.16 29.69
N LEU A 255 11.58 -0.39 30.64
CA LEU A 255 11.82 0.56 31.75
C LEU A 255 12.40 1.87 31.23
N ALA A 256 13.37 1.80 30.32
CA ALA A 256 13.97 2.96 29.69
C ALA A 256 12.90 3.79 28.93
N ARG A 257 12.07 3.14 28.13
CA ARG A 257 10.96 3.80 27.44
C ARG A 257 10.00 4.48 28.44
N LYS A 258 9.67 3.81 29.55
CA LYS A 258 8.79 4.37 30.57
C LYS A 258 9.38 5.59 31.27
N LEU A 259 10.67 5.63 31.52
CA LEU A 259 11.35 6.81 32.05
C LEU A 259 11.28 7.98 31.06
N GLU A 260 11.54 7.71 29.78
CA GLU A 260 11.41 8.74 28.74
C GLU A 260 9.96 9.22 28.54
N GLU A 261 8.96 8.34 28.62
CA GLU A 261 7.55 8.75 28.61
C GLU A 261 7.24 9.75 29.74
N VAL A 262 7.72 9.48 30.94
CA VAL A 262 7.51 10.38 32.09
C VAL A 262 8.24 11.70 31.89
N ARG A 263 9.53 11.66 31.52
CA ARG A 263 10.39 12.82 31.27
C ARG A 263 9.76 13.76 30.25
N LEU A 264 9.47 13.22 29.06
CA LEU A 264 8.89 14.00 27.96
C LEU A 264 7.48 14.48 28.25
N SER A 265 6.67 13.72 29.01
CA SER A 265 5.31 14.16 29.40
C SER A 265 5.35 15.36 30.32
N LEU A 266 6.26 15.41 31.29
CA LEU A 266 6.46 16.56 32.17
C LEU A 266 6.96 17.78 31.38
N TRP A 267 7.87 17.56 30.46
CA TRP A 267 8.45 18.62 29.63
C TRP A 267 7.40 19.20 28.66
N ILE A 268 6.67 18.36 27.93
CA ILE A 268 5.63 18.80 26.97
C ILE A 268 4.55 19.62 27.68
N GLU A 269 4.04 19.17 28.80
CA GLU A 269 3.02 19.91 29.56
C GLU A 269 3.49 21.32 29.93
N LYS A 270 4.74 21.43 30.35
CA LYS A 270 5.35 22.72 30.69
C LYS A 270 5.53 23.59 29.45
N GLU A 271 5.98 23.01 28.35
CA GLU A 271 6.22 23.78 27.13
C GLU A 271 4.92 24.21 26.44
N MET A 272 3.92 23.33 26.41
CA MET A 272 2.57 23.69 25.93
C MET A 272 1.92 24.79 26.83
N GLN A 273 2.11 24.73 28.16
CA GLN A 273 1.62 25.76 29.03
C GLN A 273 2.25 27.11 28.76
N LYS A 274 3.56 27.18 28.49
CA LYS A 274 4.23 28.41 28.10
C LYS A 274 3.66 29.00 26.80
N ARG A 275 3.42 28.11 25.82
CA ARG A 275 2.97 28.50 24.48
C ARG A 275 1.52 28.94 24.44
N PHE A 276 0.63 28.27 25.16
CA PHE A 276 -0.82 28.55 25.16
C PHE A 276 -1.30 29.36 26.36
N GLY A 277 -0.38 29.87 27.17
CA GLY A 277 -0.64 30.87 28.23
C GLY A 277 -1.24 30.32 29.52
N SER A 278 -1.98 29.20 29.49
CA SER A 278 -2.58 28.61 30.68
C SER A 278 -2.47 27.09 30.70
N LYS A 279 -2.53 26.52 31.91
CA LYS A 279 -2.60 25.07 32.07
C LYS A 279 -3.84 24.47 31.38
N ARG A 280 -4.97 25.17 31.48
CA ARG A 280 -6.24 24.74 30.88
C ARG A 280 -6.13 24.63 29.35
N ASN A 281 -5.70 25.71 28.71
CA ASN A 281 -5.53 25.75 27.25
C ASN A 281 -4.52 24.71 26.76
N ALA A 282 -3.39 24.57 27.48
CA ALA A 282 -2.40 23.53 27.16
C ALA A 282 -3.00 22.13 27.20
N LYS A 283 -3.84 21.82 28.17
CA LYS A 283 -4.54 20.56 28.31
C LYS A 283 -5.54 20.32 27.16
N GLU A 284 -6.29 21.33 26.80
CA GLU A 284 -7.23 21.27 25.66
C GLU A 284 -6.51 20.99 24.37
N GLU A 285 -5.38 21.66 24.13
CA GLU A 285 -4.52 21.44 22.99
C GLU A 285 -3.86 20.03 22.97
N ILE A 286 -3.46 19.52 24.13
CA ILE A 286 -2.94 18.15 24.26
C ILE A 286 -4.05 17.13 23.96
N LEU A 287 -5.28 17.37 24.44
CA LEU A 287 -6.41 16.48 24.17
C LEU A 287 -6.78 16.46 22.68
N ALA A 288 -6.76 17.62 22.01
CA ALA A 288 -6.99 17.72 20.58
C ALA A 288 -5.97 16.91 19.77
N ARG A 289 -4.67 17.02 20.13
CA ARG A 289 -3.60 16.24 19.52
C ARG A 289 -3.76 14.75 19.77
N TYR A 290 -4.12 14.37 21.00
CA TYR A 290 -4.41 12.97 21.32
C TYR A 290 -5.56 12.43 20.48
N ALA A 291 -6.68 13.15 20.43
CA ALA A 291 -7.87 12.77 19.69
C ALA A 291 -7.63 12.68 18.18
N SER A 292 -6.66 13.44 17.65
CA SER A 292 -6.26 13.39 16.24
C SER A 292 -5.19 12.33 15.95
N PHE A 293 -4.39 11.92 16.96
CA PHE A 293 -3.20 11.12 16.75
C PHE A 293 -3.38 9.63 17.05
N ILE A 294 -4.23 9.28 18.02
CA ILE A 294 -4.31 7.90 18.53
C ILE A 294 -4.78 6.90 17.46
N TYR A 295 -4.14 5.73 17.41
CA TYR A 295 -4.55 4.65 16.51
C TYR A 295 -5.89 4.03 16.95
N MET A 296 -6.81 3.87 16.01
CA MET A 296 -8.19 3.45 16.24
C MET A 296 -8.55 2.11 15.55
N GLY A 297 -7.55 1.40 15.02
CA GLY A 297 -7.76 0.17 14.24
C GLY A 297 -8.04 0.43 12.77
N ASN A 298 -7.90 -0.61 11.94
CA ASN A 298 -8.18 -0.56 10.49
C ASN A 298 -7.51 0.64 9.77
N SER A 299 -6.25 0.93 10.11
CA SER A 299 -5.46 2.07 9.59
C SER A 299 -6.04 3.44 9.91
N GLN A 300 -7.07 3.56 10.78
CA GLN A 300 -7.64 4.83 11.19
C GLN A 300 -6.87 5.41 12.36
N TYR A 301 -6.54 6.70 12.28
CA TYR A 301 -5.88 7.46 13.33
C TYR A 301 -6.72 8.68 13.70
N GLY A 302 -7.02 8.81 14.97
CA GLY A 302 -7.88 9.85 15.52
C GLY A 302 -9.37 9.50 15.52
N PHE A 303 -10.09 10.22 16.39
CA PHE A 303 -11.51 9.98 16.62
C PHE A 303 -12.38 10.40 15.43
N ALA A 304 -11.98 11.44 14.69
CA ALA A 304 -12.75 11.93 13.54
C ALA A 304 -12.79 10.89 12.41
N THR A 305 -11.64 10.37 12.00
CA THR A 305 -11.60 9.31 10.97
C THR A 305 -12.26 8.03 11.44
N ALA A 306 -12.11 7.68 12.73
CA ALA A 306 -12.75 6.52 13.30
C ALA A 306 -14.29 6.66 13.32
N ALA A 307 -14.83 7.85 13.60
CA ALA A 307 -16.28 8.11 13.55
C ALA A 307 -16.83 7.93 12.14
N GLU A 308 -16.16 8.48 11.14
CA GLU A 308 -16.53 8.29 9.73
C GLU A 308 -16.37 6.83 9.30
N TYR A 309 -15.28 6.19 9.74
CA TYR A 309 -15.02 4.80 9.41
C TYR A 309 -16.05 3.84 9.99
N TYR A 310 -16.35 3.94 11.28
CA TYR A 310 -17.22 2.98 11.96
C TYR A 310 -18.71 3.34 11.86
N PHE A 311 -19.06 4.62 11.74
CA PHE A 311 -20.45 5.07 11.80
C PHE A 311 -20.93 5.80 10.54
N GLY A 312 -20.07 6.08 9.56
CA GLY A 312 -20.42 6.85 8.36
C GLY A 312 -20.82 8.30 8.67
N ARG A 313 -20.45 8.83 9.85
CA ARG A 313 -20.84 10.17 10.33
C ARG A 313 -19.64 10.98 10.77
N SER A 314 -19.67 12.29 10.47
CA SER A 314 -18.67 13.22 11.01
C SER A 314 -18.73 13.24 12.53
N LEU A 315 -17.56 13.26 13.19
CA LEU A 315 -17.43 13.37 14.64
C LEU A 315 -18.18 14.59 15.18
N ALA A 316 -18.10 15.74 14.49
CA ALA A 316 -18.72 16.99 14.87
C ALA A 316 -20.26 16.92 15.01
N THR A 317 -20.91 15.90 14.42
CA THR A 317 -22.36 15.69 14.49
C THR A 317 -22.80 14.91 15.73
N PHE A 318 -21.88 14.49 16.60
CA PHE A 318 -22.22 13.72 17.80
C PHE A 318 -22.83 14.62 18.85
N THR A 319 -23.88 14.13 19.49
CA THR A 319 -24.62 14.80 20.56
C THR A 319 -24.61 13.95 21.84
N ALA A 320 -25.20 14.44 22.91
CA ALA A 320 -25.38 13.69 24.15
C ALA A 320 -26.10 12.33 23.93
N ASN A 321 -26.94 12.26 22.89
CA ASN A 321 -27.63 11.02 22.52
C ASN A 321 -26.70 9.95 21.89
N ASP A 322 -25.50 10.30 21.48
CA ASP A 322 -24.52 9.38 20.88
C ASP A 322 -23.53 8.81 21.92
N ALA A 323 -23.92 8.77 23.20
CA ALA A 323 -23.09 8.25 24.30
C ALA A 323 -22.56 6.82 24.04
N ASP A 324 -23.36 5.96 23.42
CA ASP A 324 -22.97 4.61 23.01
C ASP A 324 -21.84 4.60 21.97
N LYS A 325 -21.90 5.50 20.97
CA LYS A 325 -20.89 5.63 19.92
C LYS A 325 -19.60 6.28 20.46
N ALA A 326 -19.75 7.33 21.28
CA ALA A 326 -18.61 7.99 21.94
C ALA A 326 -17.87 6.99 22.88
N ALA A 327 -18.62 6.21 23.67
CA ALA A 327 -18.07 5.19 24.52
C ALA A 327 -17.38 4.06 23.73
N LEU A 328 -17.92 3.69 22.56
CA LEU A 328 -17.29 2.72 21.68
C LEU A 328 -15.94 3.23 21.17
N LEU A 329 -15.88 4.46 20.64
CA LEU A 329 -14.64 5.06 20.16
C LEU A 329 -13.57 5.12 21.26
N ALA A 330 -13.92 5.64 22.44
CA ALA A 330 -13.00 5.69 23.58
C ALA A 330 -12.58 4.29 24.03
N GLY A 331 -13.48 3.29 23.92
CA GLY A 331 -13.19 1.90 24.21
C GLY A 331 -12.18 1.26 23.26
N ILE A 332 -12.21 1.64 21.97
CA ILE A 332 -11.28 1.15 20.93
C ILE A 332 -9.86 1.67 21.20
N ALA A 333 -9.70 2.93 21.59
CA ALA A 333 -8.40 3.57 21.79
C ALA A 333 -7.47 2.80 22.73
N LYS A 334 -8.01 2.08 23.73
CA LYS A 334 -7.22 1.30 24.68
C LYS A 334 -6.44 0.14 24.04
N SER A 335 -7.04 -0.59 23.10
CA SER A 335 -6.42 -1.71 22.39
C SER A 335 -7.14 -1.92 21.04
N PRO A 336 -6.79 -1.14 20.01
CA PRO A 336 -7.52 -1.11 18.75
C PRO A 336 -7.56 -2.46 18.03
N ARG A 337 -6.45 -3.21 18.03
CA ARG A 337 -6.42 -4.57 17.45
C ARG A 337 -7.43 -5.53 18.08
N TYR A 338 -7.74 -5.29 19.35
CA TYR A 338 -8.59 -6.17 20.13
C TYR A 338 -10.06 -5.72 20.16
N TYR A 339 -10.31 -4.40 20.22
CA TYR A 339 -11.63 -3.81 20.40
C TYR A 339 -12.21 -3.13 19.14
N ALA A 340 -11.47 -3.05 18.03
CA ALA A 340 -12.04 -2.57 16.78
C ALA A 340 -13.18 -3.51 16.32
N PRO A 341 -14.35 -2.96 15.95
CA PRO A 341 -15.48 -3.73 15.47
C PRO A 341 -15.14 -4.61 14.27
N SER A 342 -15.62 -5.84 14.30
CA SER A 342 -15.59 -6.78 13.18
C SER A 342 -16.70 -7.81 13.37
N ALA A 343 -17.13 -8.49 12.31
CA ALA A 343 -18.21 -9.48 12.33
C ALA A 343 -18.02 -10.59 13.39
N THR A 344 -16.76 -10.92 13.71
CA THR A 344 -16.41 -12.01 14.66
C THR A 344 -16.15 -11.55 16.09
N LYS A 345 -16.26 -10.23 16.39
CA LYS A 345 -15.86 -9.67 17.70
C LYS A 345 -16.96 -8.92 18.43
N THR A 346 -18.21 -9.00 17.98
CA THR A 346 -19.34 -8.18 18.45
C THR A 346 -19.49 -8.17 19.98
N ASP A 347 -19.53 -9.32 20.63
CA ASP A 347 -19.72 -9.40 22.10
C ASP A 347 -18.61 -8.74 22.90
N ARG A 348 -17.36 -8.84 22.41
CA ARG A 348 -16.21 -8.23 23.08
C ARG A 348 -16.24 -6.71 22.96
N VAL A 349 -16.62 -6.22 21.79
CA VAL A 349 -16.77 -4.80 21.51
C VAL A 349 -17.88 -4.21 22.36
N LEU A 350 -19.05 -4.86 22.43
CA LEU A 350 -20.17 -4.46 23.28
C LEU A 350 -19.79 -4.42 24.77
N ARG A 351 -19.15 -5.47 25.29
CA ARG A 351 -18.66 -5.47 26.68
C ARG A 351 -17.71 -4.29 26.95
N ARG A 352 -16.82 -3.96 26.02
CA ARG A 352 -15.90 -2.84 26.19
C ARG A 352 -16.62 -1.49 26.16
N ARG A 353 -17.57 -1.30 25.22
CA ARG A 353 -18.45 -0.12 25.17
C ARG A 353 -19.19 0.08 26.49
N ASN A 354 -19.82 -0.98 27.01
CA ASN A 354 -20.59 -0.94 28.23
C ASN A 354 -19.72 -0.62 29.47
N GLN A 355 -18.49 -1.17 29.53
CA GLN A 355 -17.51 -0.76 30.55
C GLN A 355 -17.17 0.72 30.47
N THR A 356 -17.06 1.28 29.28
CA THR A 356 -16.80 2.72 29.10
C THR A 356 -18.00 3.56 29.54
N LEU A 357 -19.24 3.16 29.18
CA LEU A 357 -20.47 3.82 29.65
C LEU A 357 -20.56 3.82 31.17
N ALA A 358 -20.26 2.70 31.82
CA ALA A 358 -20.22 2.60 33.27
C ALA A 358 -19.17 3.52 33.89
N LEU A 359 -18.00 3.69 33.27
CA LEU A 359 -16.96 4.63 33.70
C LEU A 359 -17.41 6.08 33.53
N MET A 360 -18.08 6.43 32.43
CA MET A 360 -18.64 7.76 32.21
C MET A 360 -19.68 8.10 33.28
N ALA A 361 -20.58 7.17 33.60
CA ALA A 361 -21.57 7.37 34.65
C ALA A 361 -20.94 7.46 36.06
N ALA A 362 -19.97 6.58 36.37
CA ALA A 362 -19.28 6.57 37.67
C ALA A 362 -18.44 7.85 37.93
N ASN A 363 -18.01 8.53 36.86
CA ASN A 363 -17.27 9.78 36.92
C ASN A 363 -18.17 11.02 36.75
N GLY A 364 -19.50 10.87 36.64
CA GLY A 364 -20.47 11.97 36.58
C GLY A 364 -20.54 12.69 35.21
N PHE A 365 -20.00 12.11 34.15
CA PHE A 365 -20.06 12.66 32.79
C PHE A 365 -21.42 12.47 32.11
N ILE A 366 -22.10 11.38 32.45
CA ILE A 366 -23.49 11.08 32.04
C ILE A 366 -24.30 10.57 33.21
N SER A 367 -25.62 10.65 33.14
CA SER A 367 -26.50 10.06 34.15
C SER A 367 -26.47 8.53 34.04
N ARG A 368 -26.84 7.83 35.15
CA ARG A 368 -26.98 6.36 35.12
C ARG A 368 -28.05 5.92 34.15
N ASP A 369 -29.14 6.66 34.03
CA ASP A 369 -30.24 6.35 33.11
C ASP A 369 -29.79 6.49 31.65
N SER A 370 -29.02 7.53 31.34
CA SER A 370 -28.40 7.67 30.01
C SER A 370 -27.44 6.53 29.69
N ALA A 371 -26.63 6.10 30.66
CA ALA A 371 -25.73 4.96 30.49
C ALA A 371 -26.50 3.67 30.22
N ASN A 372 -27.53 3.37 31.03
CA ASN A 372 -28.36 2.19 30.87
C ASN A 372 -29.10 2.18 29.52
N SER A 373 -29.66 3.31 29.12
CA SER A 373 -30.32 3.46 27.81
C SER A 373 -29.35 3.25 26.65
N ALA A 374 -28.12 3.78 26.75
CA ALA A 374 -27.08 3.62 25.75
C ALA A 374 -26.55 2.17 25.68
N GLU A 375 -26.52 1.45 26.82
CA GLU A 375 -26.11 0.06 26.92
C GLU A 375 -27.05 -0.90 26.18
N GLN A 376 -28.35 -0.61 26.18
CA GLN A 376 -29.36 -1.43 25.49
C GLN A 376 -29.32 -1.28 23.96
N ARG A 377 -28.64 -0.26 23.43
CA ARG A 377 -28.55 -0.05 21.98
C ARG A 377 -27.70 -1.13 21.32
N PRO A 378 -28.15 -1.67 20.17
CA PRO A 378 -27.34 -2.61 19.40
C PRO A 378 -26.08 -1.93 18.84
N LEU A 379 -25.08 -2.73 18.51
CA LEU A 379 -23.88 -2.23 17.84
C LEU A 379 -24.21 -1.85 16.39
N GLN A 380 -24.35 -0.56 16.14
CA GLN A 380 -24.57 0.00 14.80
C GLN A 380 -23.24 0.44 14.21
N VAL A 381 -22.62 -0.44 13.44
CA VAL A 381 -21.42 -0.15 12.67
C VAL A 381 -21.78 -0.28 11.20
N VAL A 382 -21.36 0.69 10.40
CA VAL A 382 -21.60 0.67 8.95
C VAL A 382 -20.82 -0.50 8.37
N GLU A 383 -21.51 -1.45 7.73
CA GLU A 383 -20.84 -2.39 6.84
C GLU A 383 -20.27 -1.61 5.68
N ARG A 384 -18.95 -1.40 5.69
CA ARG A 384 -18.32 -0.83 4.51
C ARG A 384 -18.47 -1.82 3.35
N ARG A 385 -19.32 -1.46 2.39
CA ARG A 385 -19.13 -1.90 1.01
C ARG A 385 -17.69 -1.48 0.67
N LYS A 386 -16.87 -2.45 0.25
CA LYS A 386 -15.48 -2.24 -0.13
C LYS A 386 -15.36 -0.94 -0.93
N ASP A 387 -14.59 0.00 -0.41
CA ASP A 387 -14.49 1.35 -0.96
C ASP A 387 -14.22 1.32 -2.46
N LYS A 388 -14.97 2.11 -3.20
CA LYS A 388 -14.73 2.36 -4.62
C LYS A 388 -13.39 3.07 -4.89
N SER A 389 -12.67 3.48 -3.82
CA SER A 389 -11.42 4.24 -3.86
C SER A 389 -10.22 3.50 -4.50
N PHE A 390 -10.32 2.17 -4.70
CA PHE A 390 -9.27 1.39 -5.35
C PHE A 390 -9.65 0.91 -6.77
N GLN A 391 -10.38 1.73 -7.52
CA GLN A 391 -10.76 1.35 -8.89
C GLN A 391 -9.60 1.42 -9.91
N ALA A 392 -8.45 1.98 -9.53
CA ALA A 392 -7.33 2.21 -10.43
C ALA A 392 -5.94 1.98 -9.78
N PRO A 393 -5.62 0.75 -9.35
CA PRO A 393 -4.32 0.47 -8.72
C PRO A 393 -3.12 0.68 -9.66
N ALA A 394 -3.30 0.48 -10.97
CA ALA A 394 -2.29 0.73 -11.98
C ALA A 394 -1.93 2.22 -12.04
N VAL A 395 -2.93 3.10 -11.99
CA VAL A 395 -2.79 4.56 -11.95
C VAL A 395 -1.88 5.00 -10.81
N LEU A 396 -2.09 4.45 -9.61
CA LEU A 396 -1.21 4.75 -8.47
C LEU A 396 0.24 4.35 -8.76
N GLY A 397 0.46 3.16 -9.31
CA GLY A 397 1.79 2.69 -9.67
C GLY A 397 2.49 3.63 -10.66
N SER A 398 1.78 4.10 -11.69
CA SER A 398 2.29 5.03 -12.70
C SER A 398 2.53 6.42 -12.12
N VAL A 399 1.64 6.94 -11.26
CA VAL A 399 1.84 8.21 -10.53
C VAL A 399 3.08 8.15 -9.66
N LEU A 400 3.26 7.09 -8.87
CA LEU A 400 4.44 6.93 -8.01
C LEU A 400 5.74 6.80 -8.82
N GLN A 401 5.68 6.20 -9.99
CA GLN A 401 6.85 6.08 -10.88
C GLN A 401 7.19 7.44 -11.51
N GLU A 402 6.21 8.18 -12.00
CA GLU A 402 6.43 9.49 -12.60
C GLU A 402 6.86 10.55 -11.58
N LEU A 403 6.40 10.42 -10.31
CA LEU A 403 6.82 11.31 -9.22
C LEU A 403 8.30 11.15 -8.85
N LYS A 404 8.90 9.99 -9.10
CA LYS A 404 10.32 9.75 -8.83
C LYS A 404 11.19 10.64 -9.71
N GLY A 405 12.06 11.44 -9.10
CA GLY A 405 12.99 12.30 -9.81
C GLY A 405 12.49 13.72 -10.12
N ARG A 406 11.29 14.10 -9.66
CA ARG A 406 10.74 15.46 -9.86
C ARG A 406 11.24 16.52 -8.87
N GLY A 407 12.12 16.18 -7.91
CA GLY A 407 12.74 17.12 -6.96
C GLY A 407 12.75 16.63 -5.53
N ALA A 408 13.55 17.28 -4.68
CA ALA A 408 13.75 16.86 -3.27
C ALA A 408 12.48 16.91 -2.43
N ASP A 409 11.59 17.87 -2.70
CA ASP A 409 10.35 18.08 -1.96
C ASP A 409 9.15 17.32 -2.54
N LEU A 410 9.25 16.85 -3.80
CA LEU A 410 8.17 16.14 -4.49
C LEU A 410 8.35 14.64 -4.37
N THR A 411 8.29 14.14 -3.16
CA THR A 411 8.59 12.74 -2.84
C THR A 411 7.33 11.92 -2.60
N VAL A 412 7.46 10.61 -2.79
CA VAL A 412 6.44 9.63 -2.41
C VAL A 412 6.05 9.76 -0.94
N GLN A 413 7.03 10.05 -0.07
CA GLN A 413 6.80 10.28 1.36
C GLN A 413 5.90 11.50 1.62
N ASN A 414 6.13 12.60 0.91
CA ASN A 414 5.32 13.82 1.04
C ASN A 414 3.90 13.61 0.49
N LEU A 415 3.73 12.80 -0.55
CA LEU A 415 2.39 12.38 -0.99
C LEU A 415 1.66 11.58 0.09
N PHE A 416 2.30 10.54 0.67
CA PHE A 416 1.68 9.72 1.72
C PHE A 416 1.41 10.48 3.02
N SER A 417 2.13 11.58 3.27
CA SER A 417 1.91 12.43 4.44
C SER A 417 0.93 13.59 4.20
N GLY A 418 0.37 13.70 2.99
CA GLY A 418 -0.59 14.75 2.63
C GLY A 418 0.04 16.13 2.38
N ARG A 419 1.36 16.24 2.39
CA ARG A 419 2.07 17.51 2.13
C ARG A 419 2.00 17.95 0.68
N ILE A 420 1.76 17.00 -0.22
CA ILE A 420 1.48 17.25 -1.63
C ILE A 420 0.23 16.48 -2.05
N GLN A 421 -0.50 17.04 -2.99
CA GLN A 421 -1.64 16.47 -3.66
C GLN A 421 -1.32 16.38 -5.15
N ILE A 422 -1.73 15.29 -5.80
CA ILE A 422 -1.47 15.08 -7.22
C ILE A 422 -2.78 15.12 -7.98
N TYR A 423 -2.86 15.95 -8.99
CA TYR A 423 -3.91 15.94 -9.99
C TYR A 423 -3.40 15.14 -11.18
N SER A 424 -4.08 14.05 -11.49
CA SER A 424 -3.74 13.17 -12.59
C SER A 424 -4.47 13.58 -13.88
N THR A 425 -4.01 13.03 -15.01
CA THR A 425 -4.70 13.15 -16.29
C THR A 425 -5.86 12.18 -16.46
N VAL A 426 -6.05 11.27 -15.50
CA VAL A 426 -7.06 10.22 -15.56
C VAL A 426 -8.47 10.81 -15.46
N ASP A 427 -9.36 10.34 -16.30
CA ASP A 427 -10.81 10.55 -16.16
C ASP A 427 -11.43 9.34 -15.47
N VAL A 428 -12.07 9.56 -14.32
CA VAL A 428 -12.64 8.49 -13.50
C VAL A 428 -13.73 7.70 -14.24
N ARG A 429 -14.49 8.35 -15.15
CA ARG A 429 -15.53 7.69 -15.94
C ARG A 429 -14.92 6.81 -17.02
N VAL A 430 -13.92 7.30 -17.74
CA VAL A 430 -13.16 6.52 -18.74
C VAL A 430 -12.48 5.33 -18.07
N GLN A 431 -11.91 5.52 -16.88
CA GLN A 431 -11.30 4.45 -16.09
C GLN A 431 -12.33 3.37 -15.71
N GLN A 432 -13.51 3.76 -15.26
CA GLN A 432 -14.59 2.82 -14.92
C GLN A 432 -15.05 2.03 -16.14
N ILE A 433 -15.18 2.70 -17.29
CA ILE A 433 -15.57 2.06 -18.54
C ILE A 433 -14.50 1.05 -18.97
N ALA A 434 -13.21 1.42 -18.90
CA ALA A 434 -12.10 0.54 -19.24
C ALA A 434 -12.06 -0.73 -18.35
N ASN A 435 -12.23 -0.56 -17.04
CA ASN A 435 -12.31 -1.68 -16.09
C ASN A 435 -13.48 -2.63 -16.41
N GLN A 436 -14.68 -2.07 -16.68
CA GLN A 436 -15.87 -2.84 -16.97
C GLN A 436 -15.80 -3.57 -18.33
N ALA A 437 -15.26 -2.91 -19.34
CA ALA A 437 -15.09 -3.52 -20.66
C ALA A 437 -14.10 -4.68 -20.62
N LEU A 438 -12.98 -4.50 -19.92
CA LEU A 438 -12.01 -5.57 -19.73
C LEU A 438 -12.61 -6.75 -18.98
N GLU A 439 -13.28 -6.51 -17.84
CA GLU A 439 -13.86 -7.59 -17.03
C GLU A 439 -14.88 -8.40 -17.83
N ARG A 440 -15.77 -7.73 -18.59
CA ARG A 440 -16.72 -8.42 -19.46
C ARG A 440 -16.05 -9.25 -20.55
N GLY A 441 -14.97 -8.72 -21.16
CA GLY A 441 -14.18 -9.46 -22.14
C GLY A 441 -13.59 -10.74 -21.55
N LEU A 442 -13.05 -10.65 -20.33
CA LEU A 442 -12.50 -11.79 -19.61
C LEU A 442 -13.58 -12.80 -19.20
N GLU A 443 -14.74 -12.34 -18.71
CA GLU A 443 -15.88 -13.21 -18.41
C GLU A 443 -16.41 -13.98 -19.64
N LEU A 444 -16.46 -13.33 -20.80
CA LEU A 444 -16.86 -13.97 -22.05
C LEU A 444 -15.86 -15.04 -22.49
N TYR A 445 -14.57 -14.81 -22.29
CA TYR A 445 -13.54 -15.82 -22.50
C TYR A 445 -13.70 -16.99 -21.52
N GLU A 446 -13.89 -16.72 -20.22
CA GLU A 446 -14.03 -17.76 -19.19
C GLU A 446 -15.29 -18.63 -19.38
N LYS A 447 -16.37 -18.06 -19.95
CA LYS A 447 -17.55 -18.84 -20.32
C LYS A 447 -17.22 -19.90 -21.39
N ARG A 448 -16.30 -19.61 -22.31
CA ARG A 448 -15.82 -20.57 -23.31
C ARG A 448 -14.75 -21.51 -22.76
N HIS A 449 -14.00 -21.06 -21.76
CA HIS A 449 -12.87 -21.77 -21.15
C HIS A 449 -13.01 -21.80 -19.62
N PRO A 450 -13.92 -22.62 -19.05
CA PRO A 450 -14.20 -22.62 -17.60
C PRO A 450 -12.97 -22.93 -16.73
N SER A 451 -12.00 -23.68 -17.24
CA SER A 451 -10.73 -23.99 -16.54
C SER A 451 -9.83 -22.76 -16.34
N ALA A 452 -10.06 -21.70 -17.10
CA ALA A 452 -9.31 -20.45 -17.01
C ALA A 452 -9.91 -19.46 -16.02
N LYS A 453 -11.05 -19.81 -15.37
CA LYS A 453 -11.77 -18.92 -14.46
C LYS A 453 -10.85 -18.37 -13.37
N GLY A 454 -10.80 -17.04 -13.27
CA GLY A 454 -10.00 -16.35 -12.28
C GLY A 454 -8.50 -16.26 -12.57
N THR A 455 -7.99 -16.91 -13.63
CA THR A 455 -6.56 -16.93 -13.94
C THR A 455 -6.17 -16.13 -15.17
N VAL A 456 -7.09 -15.96 -16.12
CA VAL A 456 -6.86 -15.12 -17.29
C VAL A 456 -6.76 -13.66 -16.88
N GLN A 457 -5.83 -12.93 -17.47
CA GLN A 457 -5.54 -11.52 -17.20
C GLN A 457 -5.71 -10.68 -18.46
N GLY A 458 -5.78 -9.37 -18.27
CA GLY A 458 -5.78 -8.42 -19.35
C GLY A 458 -5.31 -7.05 -18.89
N SER A 459 -5.03 -6.19 -19.82
CA SER A 459 -4.65 -4.80 -19.56
C SER A 459 -5.19 -3.88 -20.64
N VAL A 460 -5.53 -2.65 -20.23
CA VAL A 460 -6.06 -1.61 -21.10
C VAL A 460 -5.39 -0.29 -20.75
N VAL A 461 -5.02 0.47 -21.78
CA VAL A 461 -4.60 1.86 -21.63
C VAL A 461 -5.30 2.73 -22.67
N VAL A 462 -5.73 3.91 -22.22
CA VAL A 462 -6.37 4.93 -23.04
C VAL A 462 -5.51 6.18 -23.01
N LEU A 463 -5.06 6.62 -24.19
CA LEU A 463 -4.23 7.83 -24.35
C LEU A 463 -4.99 8.89 -25.13
N ARG A 464 -4.87 10.16 -24.72
CA ARG A 464 -5.30 11.30 -25.53
C ARG A 464 -4.29 11.56 -26.63
N ASN A 465 -4.76 11.72 -27.87
CA ASN A 465 -3.86 11.87 -29.01
C ASN A 465 -3.07 13.18 -28.97
N ARG A 466 -3.66 14.26 -28.50
CA ARG A 466 -3.07 15.62 -28.48
C ARG A 466 -1.79 15.71 -27.66
N ASP A 467 -1.73 15.03 -26.53
CA ASP A 467 -0.72 15.29 -25.51
C ASP A 467 -0.17 14.02 -24.82
N ALA A 468 -0.61 12.84 -25.22
CA ALA A 468 -0.28 11.56 -24.62
C ALA A 468 -0.69 11.43 -23.12
N SER A 469 -1.64 12.25 -22.65
CA SER A 469 -2.24 12.09 -21.33
C SER A 469 -2.84 10.70 -21.17
N ILE A 470 -2.53 10.01 -20.08
CA ILE A 470 -3.14 8.72 -19.74
C ILE A 470 -4.52 9.00 -19.15
N LEU A 471 -5.59 8.76 -19.93
CA LEU A 471 -6.99 8.96 -19.51
C LEU A 471 -7.52 7.81 -18.66
N ALA A 472 -7.03 6.60 -18.92
CA ALA A 472 -7.34 5.41 -18.13
C ALA A 472 -6.22 4.38 -18.24
N GLU A 473 -5.99 3.66 -17.14
CA GLU A 473 -4.99 2.59 -17.08
C GLU A 473 -5.50 1.44 -16.22
N THR A 474 -5.71 0.28 -16.85
CA THR A 474 -6.13 -0.96 -16.18
C THR A 474 -5.01 -1.98 -16.30
N GLY A 475 -4.25 -2.16 -15.23
CA GLY A 475 -3.05 -3.02 -15.20
C GLY A 475 -3.33 -4.50 -14.99
N GLY A 476 -4.57 -4.89 -14.79
CA GLY A 476 -4.98 -6.25 -14.58
C GLY A 476 -6.40 -6.37 -14.05
N ARG A 477 -6.87 -7.61 -13.92
CA ARG A 477 -8.18 -7.92 -13.39
C ARG A 477 -8.28 -7.52 -11.92
N GLN A 478 -9.36 -6.84 -11.54
CA GLN A 478 -9.64 -6.47 -10.17
C GLN A 478 -10.54 -7.52 -9.51
N PHE A 479 -9.96 -8.44 -8.77
CA PHE A 479 -10.72 -9.38 -7.95
C PHE A 479 -11.11 -8.75 -6.62
N TYR A 480 -12.31 -8.26 -6.50
CA TYR A 480 -12.89 -7.80 -5.23
C TYR A 480 -13.82 -8.83 -4.58
N GLN A 481 -13.80 -10.07 -5.05
CA GLN A 481 -14.59 -11.14 -4.46
C GLN A 481 -13.72 -11.94 -3.50
N ASP A 482 -14.10 -11.87 -2.22
CA ASP A 482 -13.59 -12.61 -1.08
C ASP A 482 -12.25 -12.17 -0.46
N ARG A 483 -12.17 -12.35 0.88
CA ARG A 483 -11.06 -11.95 1.75
C ARG A 483 -9.72 -12.66 1.46
N SER A 484 -9.71 -13.61 0.54
CA SER A 484 -8.54 -14.39 0.13
C SER A 484 -7.99 -13.99 -1.24
N ALA A 485 -8.62 -13.05 -1.96
CA ALA A 485 -8.13 -12.62 -3.26
C ALA A 485 -6.81 -11.87 -3.11
N LEU A 486 -5.76 -12.45 -3.63
CA LEU A 486 -4.45 -11.82 -3.78
C LEU A 486 -4.62 -10.62 -4.72
N TYR A 487 -4.55 -9.42 -4.16
CA TYR A 487 -4.43 -8.19 -4.92
C TYR A 487 -3.09 -8.21 -5.64
N SER A 488 -3.12 -8.23 -6.98
CA SER A 488 -1.91 -8.04 -7.77
C SER A 488 -1.73 -6.55 -8.06
N ASP A 489 -0.71 -5.95 -7.46
CA ASP A 489 -0.24 -4.59 -7.77
C ASP A 489 0.67 -4.56 -9.01
N PHE A 490 0.81 -5.68 -9.72
CA PHE A 490 1.59 -5.79 -10.95
C PHE A 490 0.86 -5.09 -12.09
N ASN A 491 1.36 -3.91 -12.45
CA ASN A 491 0.83 -3.13 -13.57
C ASN A 491 1.31 -3.72 -14.92
N ARG A 492 0.42 -4.44 -15.61
CA ARG A 492 0.73 -5.10 -16.90
C ARG A 492 0.82 -4.12 -18.07
N VAL A 493 0.39 -2.88 -17.90
CA VAL A 493 0.52 -1.85 -18.93
C VAL A 493 1.98 -1.40 -19.08
N THR A 494 2.67 -1.18 -17.95
CA THR A 494 4.01 -0.60 -17.93
C THR A 494 5.12 -1.58 -17.60
N LYS A 495 4.83 -2.64 -16.81
CA LYS A 495 5.85 -3.57 -16.30
C LYS A 495 5.90 -4.91 -17.02
N SER A 496 4.86 -5.27 -17.78
CA SER A 496 4.83 -6.53 -18.52
C SER A 496 5.42 -6.34 -19.91
N LEU A 497 6.57 -6.93 -20.16
CA LEU A 497 7.14 -7.05 -21.51
C LEU A 497 6.53 -8.29 -22.18
N ARG A 498 5.90 -8.09 -23.34
CA ARG A 498 5.25 -9.16 -24.11
C ARG A 498 5.42 -8.94 -25.60
N GLN A 499 5.37 -10.04 -26.34
CA GLN A 499 5.41 -9.97 -27.79
C GLN A 499 4.17 -9.23 -28.32
N PRO A 500 4.34 -8.15 -29.11
CA PRO A 500 3.23 -7.42 -29.70
C PRO A 500 2.57 -8.19 -30.86
N GLY A 501 3.20 -9.22 -31.41
CA GLY A 501 2.71 -9.93 -32.56
C GLY A 501 2.47 -9.00 -33.75
N SER A 502 1.43 -9.25 -34.51
CA SER A 502 1.10 -8.46 -35.72
C SER A 502 0.80 -6.98 -35.48
N THR A 503 0.66 -6.51 -34.22
CA THR A 503 0.57 -5.08 -33.94
C THR A 503 1.90 -4.34 -34.18
N MET A 504 2.99 -5.06 -34.40
CA MET A 504 4.29 -4.48 -34.81
C MET A 504 4.35 -4.12 -36.31
N LYS A 505 3.54 -4.77 -37.15
CA LYS A 505 3.60 -4.60 -38.61
C LYS A 505 3.44 -3.16 -39.12
N PRO A 506 2.59 -2.29 -38.54
CA PRO A 506 2.51 -0.89 -38.99
C PRO A 506 3.85 -0.16 -38.99
N MET A 507 4.79 -0.54 -38.09
CA MET A 507 6.14 0.03 -38.08
C MET A 507 6.96 -0.41 -39.30
N VAL A 508 6.73 -1.62 -39.80
CA VAL A 508 7.35 -2.14 -41.04
C VAL A 508 6.82 -1.38 -42.23
N TYR A 509 5.49 -1.27 -42.36
CA TYR A 509 4.88 -0.54 -43.50
C TYR A 509 5.21 0.93 -43.49
N LEU A 510 5.20 1.59 -42.34
CA LEU A 510 5.61 3.00 -42.24
C LEU A 510 7.09 3.18 -42.64
N ALA A 511 7.98 2.26 -42.23
CA ALA A 511 9.37 2.30 -42.62
C ALA A 511 9.53 2.12 -44.15
N ALA A 512 8.70 1.28 -44.76
CA ALA A 512 8.66 1.12 -46.22
C ALA A 512 8.16 2.40 -46.93
N PHE A 513 7.07 3.01 -46.45
CA PHE A 513 6.53 4.27 -46.98
C PHE A 513 7.51 5.44 -46.85
N ARG A 514 8.25 5.52 -45.74
CA ARG A 514 9.31 6.55 -45.54
C ARG A 514 10.41 6.49 -46.59
N ARG A 515 10.68 5.32 -47.09
CA ARG A 515 11.67 5.15 -48.18
C ARG A 515 11.22 5.74 -49.50
N GLY A 516 9.89 5.82 -49.74
CA GLY A 516 9.30 6.42 -50.93
C GLY A 516 9.10 5.45 -52.11
N ASP A 517 9.65 4.25 -52.06
CA ASP A 517 9.52 3.24 -53.12
C ASP A 517 8.19 2.45 -53.04
N PHE A 518 7.50 2.56 -51.91
CA PHE A 518 6.28 1.81 -51.63
C PHE A 518 5.11 2.75 -51.29
N ASN A 519 3.95 2.41 -51.77
CA ASN A 519 2.67 3.00 -51.38
C ASN A 519 1.60 1.91 -51.19
N LEU A 520 0.35 2.28 -50.92
CA LEU A 520 -0.73 1.31 -50.64
C LEU A 520 -1.13 0.49 -51.87
N GLU A 521 -0.90 1.00 -53.10
CA GLU A 521 -1.24 0.33 -54.34
C GLU A 521 -0.06 -0.48 -54.92
N THR A 522 1.13 -0.38 -54.32
CA THR A 522 2.27 -1.19 -54.74
C THR A 522 1.96 -2.65 -54.60
N VAL A 523 2.10 -3.40 -55.69
CA VAL A 523 1.86 -4.84 -55.72
C VAL A 523 3.11 -5.59 -55.22
N VAL A 524 2.92 -6.47 -54.26
CA VAL A 524 3.99 -7.20 -53.54
C VAL A 524 3.70 -8.69 -53.46
N PRO A 525 4.72 -9.57 -53.39
CA PRO A 525 4.49 -11.01 -53.31
C PRO A 525 4.06 -11.46 -51.93
N ASP A 526 2.87 -12.07 -51.84
CA ASP A 526 2.41 -12.83 -50.69
C ASP A 526 2.64 -14.35 -50.97
N GLU A 527 3.89 -14.74 -50.82
CA GLU A 527 4.39 -16.08 -51.18
C GLU A 527 5.17 -16.72 -50.00
N PRO A 528 5.35 -18.06 -50.00
CA PRO A 528 6.16 -18.70 -48.98
C PRO A 528 7.56 -18.10 -48.88
N ILE A 529 7.94 -17.68 -47.70
CA ILE A 529 9.26 -17.10 -47.42
C ILE A 529 9.90 -17.85 -46.25
N SER A 530 11.21 -18.10 -46.33
CA SER A 530 11.96 -18.77 -45.28
C SER A 530 12.90 -17.81 -44.55
N LEU A 531 13.06 -18.00 -43.26
CA LEU A 531 14.06 -17.33 -42.45
C LEU A 531 15.08 -18.32 -41.92
N PRO A 532 16.38 -17.94 -41.80
CA PRO A 532 17.36 -18.75 -41.11
C PRO A 532 16.94 -19.01 -39.67
N ASP A 533 16.92 -20.26 -39.23
CA ASP A 533 16.74 -20.63 -37.84
C ASP A 533 18.10 -20.56 -37.14
N GLY A 534 18.33 -19.52 -36.34
CA GLY A 534 19.66 -19.16 -35.81
C GLY A 534 20.35 -20.21 -34.95
N GLU A 535 19.65 -21.26 -34.47
CA GLU A 535 20.24 -22.30 -33.62
C GLU A 535 20.49 -23.62 -34.35
N LYS A 536 19.89 -23.88 -35.51
CA LYS A 536 19.84 -25.21 -36.09
C LYS A 536 20.34 -25.37 -37.51
N GLN A 537 21.04 -24.45 -38.15
CA GLN A 537 21.38 -24.52 -39.59
C GLN A 537 20.20 -24.91 -40.49
N SER A 538 18.97 -24.75 -40.02
CA SER A 538 17.73 -25.03 -40.70
C SER A 538 17.04 -23.76 -41.11
N THR A 539 16.17 -23.80 -42.09
CA THR A 539 15.31 -22.70 -42.49
C THR A 539 13.91 -22.90 -41.90
N LYS A 540 13.35 -21.86 -41.27
CA LYS A 540 11.96 -21.88 -40.83
C LYS A 540 11.10 -21.19 -41.86
N TRP A 541 10.11 -21.89 -42.38
CA TRP A 541 9.09 -21.31 -43.25
C TRP A 541 8.14 -20.45 -42.49
N ILE A 542 7.81 -19.30 -43.04
CA ILE A 542 6.83 -18.34 -42.48
C ILE A 542 5.51 -18.57 -43.22
N SER A 543 4.48 -18.94 -42.48
CA SER A 543 3.11 -19.03 -42.97
C SER A 543 2.29 -17.80 -42.56
N ASN A 544 1.30 -17.46 -43.36
CA ASN A 544 0.19 -16.58 -42.94
C ASN A 544 -0.66 -17.29 -41.88
N TYR A 545 -1.52 -16.57 -41.21
CA TYR A 545 -2.35 -17.11 -40.12
C TYR A 545 -3.29 -18.26 -40.56
N ASP A 546 -3.75 -18.21 -41.79
CA ASP A 546 -4.65 -19.18 -42.43
C ASP A 546 -3.93 -20.21 -43.30
N ASP A 547 -2.59 -20.21 -43.29
CA ASP A 547 -1.70 -21.02 -44.14
C ASP A 547 -1.97 -20.83 -45.64
N GLN A 548 -2.61 -19.72 -46.05
CA GLN A 548 -2.88 -19.36 -47.44
C GLN A 548 -1.94 -18.24 -47.91
N PHE A 549 -1.53 -18.33 -49.18
CA PHE A 549 -0.78 -17.29 -49.86
C PHE A 549 -1.59 -16.83 -51.08
N ARG A 550 -1.63 -15.50 -51.29
CA ARG A 550 -2.49 -14.86 -52.28
C ARG A 550 -1.76 -14.48 -53.57
N GLY A 551 -0.45 -14.78 -53.63
CA GLY A 551 0.40 -14.35 -54.74
C GLY A 551 0.68 -12.87 -54.76
N MET A 552 0.55 -12.22 -55.87
CA MET A 552 0.78 -10.78 -56.00
C MET A 552 -0.42 -9.96 -55.52
N ILE A 553 -0.28 -9.22 -54.43
CA ILE A 553 -1.35 -8.43 -53.84
C ILE A 553 -0.89 -7.02 -53.53
N PRO A 554 -1.81 -6.01 -53.53
CA PRO A 554 -1.48 -4.68 -53.08
C PRO A 554 -1.06 -4.62 -51.60
N VAL A 555 -0.13 -3.71 -51.28
CA VAL A 555 0.31 -3.45 -49.89
C VAL A 555 -0.88 -3.18 -48.95
N ARG A 556 -1.92 -2.50 -49.45
CA ARG A 556 -3.17 -2.23 -48.77
C ARG A 556 -3.86 -3.52 -48.25
N GLU A 557 -3.99 -4.53 -49.11
CA GLU A 557 -4.56 -5.84 -48.74
C GLU A 557 -3.66 -6.59 -47.77
N ALA A 558 -2.38 -6.62 -48.06
CA ALA A 558 -1.41 -7.28 -47.19
C ALA A 558 -1.43 -6.76 -45.75
N LEU A 559 -1.59 -5.42 -45.59
CA LEU A 559 -1.73 -4.80 -44.26
C LEU A 559 -3.08 -5.12 -43.63
N ALA A 560 -4.18 -5.07 -44.40
CA ALA A 560 -5.54 -5.34 -43.92
C ALA A 560 -5.69 -6.76 -43.42
N GLU A 561 -5.23 -7.74 -44.19
CA GLU A 561 -5.25 -9.16 -43.88
C GLU A 561 -4.14 -9.58 -42.92
N SER A 562 -3.20 -8.68 -42.68
CA SER A 562 -2.07 -8.97 -41.78
C SER A 562 -1.12 -10.06 -42.29
N SER A 563 -0.78 -10.08 -43.63
CA SER A 563 0.15 -11.04 -44.18
C SER A 563 1.50 -11.01 -43.43
N ASN A 564 1.95 -12.20 -43.00
CA ASN A 564 3.29 -12.40 -42.43
C ASN A 564 4.36 -12.36 -43.51
N ALA A 565 4.09 -13.03 -44.63
CA ALA A 565 5.02 -13.15 -45.76
C ALA A 565 5.40 -11.75 -46.30
N VAL A 566 4.41 -10.93 -46.58
CA VAL A 566 4.65 -9.54 -47.06
C VAL A 566 5.42 -8.70 -46.05
N ALA A 567 5.09 -8.78 -44.73
CA ALA A 567 5.82 -8.04 -43.72
C ALA A 567 7.30 -8.43 -43.65
N ILE A 568 7.62 -9.72 -43.79
CA ILE A 568 9.00 -10.22 -43.86
C ILE A 568 9.67 -9.79 -45.14
N TRP A 569 8.97 -9.94 -46.27
CA TRP A 569 9.49 -9.52 -47.57
C TRP A 569 9.84 -8.03 -47.58
N LEU A 570 8.94 -7.17 -47.14
CA LEU A 570 9.21 -5.71 -47.01
C LEU A 570 10.41 -5.46 -46.09
N THR A 571 10.50 -6.17 -44.94
CA THR A 571 11.65 -6.01 -44.05
C THR A 571 12.96 -6.40 -44.73
N GLY A 572 12.95 -7.41 -45.60
CA GLY A 572 14.12 -7.74 -46.44
C GLY A 572 14.51 -6.63 -47.39
N GLN A 573 13.52 -5.90 -47.97
CA GLN A 573 13.78 -4.81 -48.94
C GLN A 573 14.33 -3.54 -48.24
N ILE A 574 13.83 -3.22 -47.03
CA ILE A 574 14.18 -1.96 -46.34
C ILE A 574 15.23 -2.15 -45.24
N GLY A 575 15.54 -3.36 -44.87
CA GLY A 575 16.43 -3.71 -43.75
C GLY A 575 15.78 -3.56 -42.37
N ILE A 576 16.07 -4.48 -41.46
CA ILE A 576 15.52 -4.45 -40.08
C ILE A 576 15.89 -3.19 -39.32
N ALA A 577 17.05 -2.59 -39.58
CA ALA A 577 17.47 -1.35 -38.93
C ALA A 577 16.50 -0.18 -39.19
N SER A 578 15.90 -0.10 -40.40
CA SER A 578 14.87 0.91 -40.73
C SER A 578 13.60 0.70 -39.90
N VAL A 579 13.19 -0.54 -39.69
CA VAL A 579 12.01 -0.90 -38.83
C VAL A 579 12.28 -0.52 -37.38
N LEU A 580 13.47 -0.84 -36.86
CA LEU A 580 13.86 -0.48 -35.49
C LEU A 580 13.97 1.05 -35.31
N GLY A 581 14.54 1.74 -36.28
CA GLY A 581 14.62 3.22 -36.28
C GLY A 581 13.24 3.87 -36.27
N THR A 582 12.33 3.36 -37.13
CA THR A 582 10.92 3.82 -37.14
C THR A 582 10.21 3.56 -35.84
N SER A 583 10.38 2.37 -35.26
CA SER A 583 9.78 2.05 -33.95
C SER A 583 10.25 3.00 -32.85
N ARG A 584 11.54 3.33 -32.81
CA ARG A 584 12.09 4.32 -31.85
C ARG A 584 11.55 5.73 -32.09
N SER A 585 11.42 6.16 -33.33
CA SER A 585 10.86 7.49 -33.65
C SER A 585 9.39 7.63 -33.25
N LEU A 586 8.68 6.52 -33.17
CA LEU A 586 7.30 6.45 -32.66
C LEU A 586 7.20 6.32 -31.12
N GLY A 587 8.33 6.19 -30.41
CA GLY A 587 8.36 6.15 -28.94
C GLY A 587 8.52 4.78 -28.32
N VAL A 588 8.88 3.73 -29.07
CA VAL A 588 9.25 2.43 -28.50
C VAL A 588 10.65 2.53 -27.92
N LYS A 589 10.77 2.52 -26.59
CA LYS A 589 12.03 2.65 -25.85
C LYS A 589 12.65 1.30 -25.47
N THR A 590 11.82 0.29 -25.32
CA THR A 590 12.29 -1.09 -25.07
C THR A 590 13.23 -1.51 -26.18
N GLN A 591 14.36 -2.09 -25.80
CA GLN A 591 15.36 -2.55 -26.76
C GLN A 591 14.83 -3.70 -27.61
N LEU A 592 14.52 -3.41 -28.86
CA LEU A 592 14.12 -4.41 -29.83
C LEU A 592 15.33 -5.15 -30.38
N GLN A 593 15.19 -6.48 -30.55
CA GLN A 593 16.25 -7.32 -31.11
C GLN A 593 16.36 -7.14 -32.64
N PRO A 594 17.57 -7.06 -33.20
CA PRO A 594 17.79 -6.82 -34.63
C PRO A 594 17.59 -8.08 -35.49
N TYR A 595 16.58 -8.89 -35.16
CA TYR A 595 16.21 -10.06 -35.94
C TYR A 595 15.03 -9.73 -36.86
N VAL A 596 15.00 -10.32 -38.06
CA VAL A 596 13.89 -10.13 -39.01
C VAL A 596 12.54 -10.52 -38.38
N ALA A 597 12.51 -11.52 -37.49
CA ALA A 597 11.31 -11.92 -36.75
C ALA A 597 10.72 -10.78 -35.88
N THR A 598 11.50 -9.77 -35.53
CA THR A 598 11.01 -8.56 -34.82
C THR A 598 9.96 -7.81 -35.64
N ALA A 599 10.02 -7.88 -36.97
CA ALA A 599 9.00 -7.35 -37.86
C ALA A 599 7.61 -7.98 -37.68
N LEU A 600 7.57 -9.21 -37.20
CA LEU A 600 6.34 -9.95 -36.83
C LEU A 600 6.01 -9.80 -35.34
N GLY A 601 6.77 -8.99 -34.59
CA GLY A 601 6.56 -8.77 -33.18
C GLY A 601 7.12 -9.85 -32.27
N ALA A 602 8.23 -10.49 -32.65
CA ALA A 602 8.92 -11.45 -31.78
C ALA A 602 9.67 -10.79 -30.62
N SER A 603 10.08 -9.53 -30.75
CA SER A 603 10.65 -8.75 -29.64
C SER A 603 9.57 -8.21 -28.72
N GLU A 604 9.81 -8.31 -27.43
CA GLU A 604 8.85 -7.89 -26.42
C GLU A 604 8.82 -6.37 -26.24
N VAL A 605 7.63 -5.81 -25.98
CA VAL A 605 7.39 -4.40 -25.64
C VAL A 605 6.35 -4.31 -24.52
N ASN A 606 6.30 -3.20 -23.80
CA ASN A 606 5.18 -2.94 -22.90
C ASN A 606 3.99 -2.31 -23.63
N LEU A 607 2.80 -2.44 -23.06
CA LEU A 607 1.56 -2.00 -23.71
C LEU A 607 1.49 -0.49 -23.88
N LEU A 608 2.06 0.29 -22.94
CA LEU A 608 2.07 1.75 -22.99
C LEU A 608 2.90 2.27 -24.18
N GLU A 609 4.09 1.72 -24.39
CA GLU A 609 4.93 2.08 -25.54
C GLU A 609 4.25 1.75 -26.87
N LEU A 610 3.61 0.57 -26.95
CA LEU A 610 2.86 0.18 -28.13
C LEU A 610 1.68 1.13 -28.39
N ALA A 611 0.90 1.45 -27.35
CA ALA A 611 -0.19 2.42 -27.45
C ALA A 611 0.29 3.80 -27.90
N ASN A 612 1.41 4.28 -27.34
CA ASN A 612 1.96 5.58 -27.72
C ASN A 612 2.48 5.60 -29.15
N ALA A 613 3.04 4.50 -29.66
CA ALA A 613 3.45 4.41 -31.06
C ALA A 613 2.24 4.57 -32.02
N TYR A 614 1.10 3.94 -31.72
CA TYR A 614 -0.12 4.13 -32.51
C TYR A 614 -0.74 5.51 -32.33
N ARG A 615 -0.71 6.07 -31.12
CA ARG A 615 -1.12 7.45 -30.87
C ARG A 615 -0.27 8.43 -31.69
N THR A 616 1.04 8.19 -31.75
CA THR A 616 1.98 9.01 -32.53
C THR A 616 1.65 8.92 -34.01
N ILE A 617 1.34 7.73 -34.56
CA ILE A 617 0.83 7.57 -35.92
C ILE A 617 -0.48 8.37 -36.11
N ALA A 618 -1.42 8.26 -35.17
CA ALA A 618 -2.72 8.89 -35.28
C ALA A 618 -2.66 10.42 -35.27
N SER A 619 -1.77 10.98 -34.47
CA SER A 619 -1.64 12.44 -34.28
C SER A 619 -0.57 13.11 -35.15
N GLY A 620 0.41 12.35 -35.64
CA GLY A 620 1.61 12.90 -36.31
C GLY A 620 2.61 13.58 -35.36
N ILE A 621 2.38 13.56 -34.05
CA ILE A 621 3.20 14.25 -33.06
C ILE A 621 3.63 13.27 -31.97
N PHE A 622 4.92 13.15 -31.74
CA PHE A 622 5.45 12.41 -30.63
C PHE A 622 5.34 13.22 -29.32
N THR A 623 4.85 12.59 -28.28
CA THR A 623 4.81 13.12 -26.91
C THR A 623 4.97 11.96 -25.95
N GLU A 624 5.71 12.18 -24.88
CA GLU A 624 5.86 11.18 -23.81
C GLU A 624 4.54 10.99 -23.07
N PRO A 625 4.10 9.74 -22.87
CA PRO A 625 2.95 9.48 -22.01
C PRO A 625 3.19 9.96 -20.59
N HIS A 626 2.20 10.63 -20.03
CA HIS A 626 2.26 11.13 -18.66
C HIS A 626 0.91 10.95 -17.95
N ILE A 627 0.99 10.87 -16.62
CA ILE A 627 -0.19 10.68 -15.77
C ILE A 627 -0.36 11.82 -14.75
N ILE A 628 0.69 12.58 -14.43
CA ILE A 628 0.61 13.72 -13.54
C ILE A 628 0.31 14.97 -14.35
N LEU A 629 -0.81 15.63 -14.04
CA LEU A 629 -1.17 16.93 -14.64
C LEU A 629 -0.48 18.07 -13.87
N LYS A 630 -0.67 18.11 -12.54
CA LYS A 630 -0.02 19.08 -11.64
C LYS A 630 0.14 18.52 -10.23
N ILE A 631 1.08 19.09 -9.49
CA ILE A 631 1.33 18.78 -8.08
C ILE A 631 1.09 20.06 -7.27
N VAL A 632 0.24 19.98 -6.25
CA VAL A 632 -0.13 21.09 -5.38
C VAL A 632 0.36 20.82 -3.97
N ARG A 633 0.98 21.80 -3.31
CA ARG A 633 1.38 21.72 -1.90
C ARG A 633 0.16 21.86 -0.99
N GLU A 634 0.29 21.45 0.25
CA GLU A 634 -0.72 21.66 1.30
C GLU A 634 -1.11 23.15 1.46
N SER A 635 -0.19 24.06 1.15
CA SER A 635 -0.44 25.51 1.12
C SER A 635 -1.38 25.99 0.00
N GLY A 636 -1.72 25.11 -0.96
CA GLY A 636 -2.44 25.47 -2.18
C GLY A 636 -1.56 25.96 -3.32
N GLU A 637 -0.25 26.08 -3.11
CA GLU A 637 0.72 26.48 -4.15
C GLU A 637 0.92 25.34 -5.17
N VAL A 638 0.92 25.64 -6.46
CA VAL A 638 1.29 24.69 -7.51
C VAL A 638 2.81 24.51 -7.49
N ALA A 639 3.25 23.35 -7.00
CA ALA A 639 4.67 23.02 -6.89
C ALA A 639 5.29 22.56 -8.21
N ALA A 640 4.50 21.93 -9.06
CA ALA A 640 4.88 21.54 -10.41
C ALA A 640 3.66 21.49 -11.31
N ASP A 641 3.80 22.00 -12.51
CA ASP A 641 2.88 21.81 -13.63
C ASP A 641 3.59 21.03 -14.73
N ASN A 642 2.85 20.20 -15.47
CA ASN A 642 3.48 19.34 -16.45
C ASN A 642 3.65 20.10 -17.76
N GLU A 643 4.88 20.50 -18.05
CA GLU A 643 5.24 21.04 -19.36
C GLU A 643 5.28 19.92 -20.41
N ILE A 644 4.29 19.90 -21.29
CA ILE A 644 4.15 18.90 -22.34
C ILE A 644 5.14 19.21 -23.47
N LYS A 645 6.19 18.41 -23.56
CA LYS A 645 7.14 18.50 -24.69
C LYS A 645 6.59 17.73 -25.88
N ARG A 646 6.36 18.45 -26.96
CA ARG A 646 5.89 17.90 -28.24
C ARG A 646 7.02 17.98 -29.26
N SER A 647 7.21 16.90 -30.02
CA SER A 647 8.09 16.88 -31.16
C SER A 647 7.34 16.31 -32.36
N ALA A 648 7.53 16.96 -33.51
CA ALA A 648 7.04 16.36 -34.75
C ALA A 648 7.75 15.02 -34.98
N VAL A 649 7.02 14.06 -35.50
CA VAL A 649 7.63 12.80 -35.92
C VAL A 649 8.48 13.06 -37.14
N GLU A 650 9.69 12.53 -37.16
CA GLU A 650 10.56 12.55 -38.34
C GLU A 650 10.04 11.60 -39.44
N VAL A 651 8.82 11.82 -39.88
CA VAL A 651 8.14 11.10 -40.95
C VAL A 651 7.58 12.14 -41.89
N ASN A 652 7.78 11.98 -43.19
CA ASN A 652 7.15 12.90 -44.15
C ASN A 652 5.61 12.72 -44.10
N ASP A 653 4.88 13.79 -44.35
CA ASP A 653 3.42 13.80 -44.25
C ASP A 653 2.76 12.76 -45.19
N ALA A 654 3.38 12.46 -46.33
CA ALA A 654 2.89 11.46 -47.28
C ALA A 654 2.96 10.03 -46.68
N ALA A 655 4.10 9.65 -46.09
CA ALA A 655 4.25 8.33 -45.45
C ALA A 655 3.32 8.17 -44.25
N LEU A 656 3.10 9.26 -43.50
CA LEU A 656 2.18 9.28 -42.38
C LEU A 656 0.72 9.09 -42.86
N ALA A 657 0.32 9.81 -43.91
CA ALA A 657 -1.02 9.65 -44.49
C ALA A 657 -1.27 8.23 -45.03
N LEU A 658 -0.26 7.63 -45.68
CA LEU A 658 -0.33 6.27 -46.21
C LEU A 658 -0.55 5.23 -45.08
N ILE A 659 0.21 5.34 -43.97
CA ILE A 659 0.02 4.36 -42.87
C ILE A 659 -1.31 4.58 -42.15
N GLN A 660 -1.78 5.82 -41.98
CA GLN A 660 -3.08 6.12 -41.39
C GLN A 660 -4.22 5.55 -42.25
N GLU A 661 -4.16 5.78 -43.59
CA GLU A 661 -5.10 5.21 -44.56
C GLU A 661 -5.05 3.69 -44.56
N GLY A 662 -3.86 3.08 -44.57
CA GLY A 662 -3.70 1.63 -44.51
C GLY A 662 -4.31 1.02 -43.22
N LEU A 663 -4.08 1.66 -42.05
CA LEU A 663 -4.67 1.22 -40.78
C LEU A 663 -6.20 1.43 -40.72
N ARG A 664 -6.73 2.47 -41.41
CA ARG A 664 -8.17 2.63 -41.62
C ARG A 664 -8.70 1.52 -42.52
N GLY A 665 -7.94 1.12 -43.56
CA GLY A 665 -8.26 -0.02 -44.42
C GLY A 665 -8.39 -1.35 -43.68
N VAL A 666 -7.60 -1.60 -42.61
CA VAL A 666 -7.75 -2.78 -41.78
C VAL A 666 -9.18 -2.92 -41.20
N VAL A 667 -9.87 -1.79 -41.01
CA VAL A 667 -11.26 -1.75 -40.54
C VAL A 667 -12.25 -1.77 -41.71
N ARG A 668 -12.00 -1.00 -42.76
CA ARG A 668 -12.94 -0.81 -43.87
C ARG A 668 -12.97 -1.95 -44.88
N ILE A 669 -11.82 -2.57 -45.15
CA ILE A 669 -11.74 -3.65 -46.15
C ILE A 669 -12.40 -4.93 -45.61
N PRO A 670 -13.27 -5.62 -46.37
CA PRO A 670 -14.02 -6.77 -45.90
C PRO A 670 -13.15 -7.92 -45.40
N THR A 671 -11.98 -8.15 -45.97
CA THR A 671 -11.00 -9.15 -45.54
C THR A 671 -10.15 -8.69 -44.37
N GLY A 672 -10.28 -7.44 -43.95
CA GLY A 672 -9.51 -6.84 -42.88
C GLY A 672 -9.77 -7.49 -41.52
N THR A 673 -8.70 -7.68 -40.76
CA THR A 673 -8.74 -8.39 -39.46
C THR A 673 -9.56 -7.67 -38.37
N ALA A 674 -9.94 -6.40 -38.60
CA ALA A 674 -10.79 -5.61 -37.71
C ALA A 674 -12.10 -5.14 -38.39
N HIS A 675 -12.50 -5.75 -39.51
CA HIS A 675 -13.69 -5.34 -40.27
C HIS A 675 -14.99 -5.39 -39.44
N THR A 676 -15.08 -6.18 -38.40
CA THR A 676 -16.25 -6.19 -37.49
C THR A 676 -16.51 -4.84 -36.79
N LEU A 677 -15.60 -3.87 -36.86
CA LEU A 677 -15.80 -2.50 -36.41
C LEU A 677 -16.47 -1.63 -37.49
N ASP A 678 -16.47 -2.03 -38.76
CA ASP A 678 -17.19 -1.33 -39.84
C ASP A 678 -18.66 -1.77 -39.86
N SER A 679 -19.45 -1.20 -38.97
CA SER A 679 -20.87 -1.60 -38.82
C SER A 679 -21.70 -0.45 -38.25
N SER A 680 -22.99 -0.44 -38.56
CA SER A 680 -23.95 0.54 -38.06
C SER A 680 -24.07 0.57 -36.52
N VAL A 681 -23.76 -0.56 -35.86
CA VAL A 681 -23.71 -0.63 -34.38
C VAL A 681 -22.45 -0.02 -33.76
N PHE A 682 -21.45 0.31 -34.58
CA PHE A 682 -20.22 0.98 -34.16
C PHE A 682 -19.93 2.19 -35.08
N PRO A 683 -20.64 3.32 -34.88
CA PRO A 683 -20.59 4.49 -35.77
C PRO A 683 -19.36 5.39 -35.50
N ILE A 684 -18.25 4.82 -35.00
CA ILE A 684 -17.03 5.56 -34.67
C ILE A 684 -15.97 5.20 -35.71
N ALA A 685 -15.49 6.20 -36.44
CA ALA A 685 -14.42 5.99 -37.40
C ALA A 685 -13.11 5.74 -36.64
N VAL A 686 -12.52 4.58 -36.85
CA VAL A 686 -11.25 4.18 -36.21
C VAL A 686 -10.31 3.54 -37.21
N MET A 687 -9.02 3.63 -36.93
CA MET A 687 -7.95 2.85 -37.53
C MET A 687 -7.32 1.96 -36.45
N GLY A 688 -6.74 0.82 -36.84
CA GLY A 688 -6.14 -0.05 -35.85
C GLY A 688 -5.58 -1.35 -36.40
N LYS A 689 -5.05 -2.16 -35.52
CA LYS A 689 -4.45 -3.42 -35.88
C LYS A 689 -4.69 -4.50 -34.80
N THR A 690 -5.05 -5.68 -35.22
CA THR A 690 -5.10 -6.88 -34.37
C THR A 690 -3.69 -7.44 -34.19
N GLY A 691 -3.44 -8.03 -33.02
CA GLY A 691 -2.25 -8.82 -32.74
C GLY A 691 -2.61 -10.18 -32.14
N THR A 692 -1.93 -11.20 -32.59
CA THR A 692 -1.99 -12.54 -32.01
C THR A 692 -0.56 -13.05 -31.99
N THR A 693 -0.11 -13.51 -30.84
CA THR A 693 1.24 -14.07 -30.71
C THR A 693 1.24 -15.56 -31.08
N ASN A 694 2.42 -16.10 -31.31
CA ASN A 694 2.59 -17.53 -31.59
C ASN A 694 1.92 -18.36 -30.48
N GLU A 695 1.33 -19.51 -30.90
CA GLU A 695 0.62 -20.41 -30.01
C GLU A 695 -0.57 -19.77 -29.25
N PHE A 696 -1.09 -18.62 -29.73
CA PHE A 696 -2.20 -17.91 -29.11
C PHE A 696 -1.96 -17.57 -27.62
N ARG A 697 -0.75 -17.13 -27.27
CA ARG A 697 -0.42 -16.80 -25.86
C ARG A 697 -0.97 -15.45 -25.44
N ASP A 698 -0.96 -14.46 -26.36
CA ASP A 698 -1.49 -13.12 -26.13
C ASP A 698 -2.37 -12.70 -27.32
N ALA A 699 -3.51 -12.09 -26.99
CA ALA A 699 -4.44 -11.47 -27.92
C ALA A 699 -4.42 -9.95 -27.71
N LEU A 700 -4.14 -9.18 -28.76
CA LEU A 700 -3.99 -7.72 -28.70
C LEU A 700 -4.89 -7.03 -29.73
N PHE A 701 -5.30 -5.82 -29.39
CA PHE A 701 -5.81 -4.86 -30.35
C PHE A 701 -5.36 -3.45 -29.95
N VAL A 702 -4.86 -2.70 -30.91
CA VAL A 702 -4.55 -1.29 -30.73
C VAL A 702 -5.29 -0.52 -31.81
N GLY A 703 -6.09 0.46 -31.40
CA GLY A 703 -6.86 1.29 -32.30
C GLY A 703 -6.93 2.74 -31.83
N SER A 704 -7.16 3.63 -32.78
CA SER A 704 -7.25 5.07 -32.56
C SER A 704 -8.31 5.70 -33.43
N THR A 705 -8.94 6.76 -32.92
CA THR A 705 -9.62 7.74 -33.76
C THR A 705 -8.58 8.70 -34.36
N PHE A 706 -8.94 9.42 -35.40
CA PHE A 706 -8.01 10.24 -36.18
C PHE A 706 -7.63 11.56 -35.49
N GLY A 707 -6.37 11.96 -35.66
CA GLY A 707 -5.88 13.30 -35.34
C GLY A 707 -5.73 13.61 -33.84
N LEU A 708 -5.51 14.88 -33.56
CA LEU A 708 -5.20 15.37 -32.21
C LEU A 708 -6.37 15.28 -31.22
N GLU A 709 -7.60 15.43 -31.72
CA GLU A 709 -8.80 15.39 -30.87
C GLU A 709 -9.27 13.96 -30.58
N GLY A 710 -8.55 12.98 -31.09
CA GLY A 710 -8.86 11.57 -30.89
C GLY A 710 -8.27 10.98 -29.60
N ILE A 711 -8.58 9.70 -29.45
CA ILE A 711 -7.98 8.84 -28.40
C ILE A 711 -7.44 7.56 -29.02
N THR A 712 -6.41 7.01 -28.38
CA THR A 712 -5.83 5.72 -28.71
C THR A 712 -6.05 4.74 -27.57
N VAL A 713 -6.51 3.56 -27.89
CA VAL A 713 -6.77 2.49 -26.92
C VAL A 713 -5.98 1.25 -27.29
N ALA A 714 -5.22 0.71 -26.35
CA ALA A 714 -4.56 -0.57 -26.50
C ALA A 714 -5.13 -1.57 -25.47
N VAL A 715 -5.43 -2.76 -25.95
CA VAL A 715 -5.96 -3.87 -25.16
C VAL A 715 -5.08 -5.09 -25.34
N ARG A 716 -4.75 -5.77 -24.24
CA ARG A 716 -4.06 -7.06 -24.24
C ARG A 716 -4.81 -8.03 -23.32
N ILE A 717 -4.98 -9.27 -23.76
CA ILE A 717 -5.50 -10.42 -22.97
C ILE A 717 -4.51 -11.57 -23.09
N GLY A 718 -4.18 -12.19 -21.95
CA GLY A 718 -3.24 -13.32 -21.88
C GLY A 718 -3.06 -13.80 -20.44
N PHE A 719 -2.33 -14.88 -20.27
CA PHE A 719 -1.98 -15.38 -18.93
C PHE A 719 -0.62 -14.85 -18.50
N ASP A 720 -0.44 -14.72 -17.17
CA ASP A 720 0.84 -14.27 -16.60
C ASP A 720 1.95 -15.33 -16.77
N ASP A 721 1.60 -16.61 -16.75
CA ASP A 721 2.49 -17.73 -16.96
C ASP A 721 2.79 -18.03 -18.44
N ASN A 722 2.33 -17.16 -19.34
CA ASN A 722 2.58 -17.24 -20.79
C ASN A 722 2.04 -18.51 -21.48
N ARG A 723 1.07 -19.22 -20.86
CA ARG A 723 0.39 -20.36 -21.51
C ARG A 723 -0.56 -19.88 -22.61
N SER A 724 -0.93 -20.77 -23.52
CA SER A 724 -1.85 -20.51 -24.61
C SER A 724 -3.26 -20.16 -24.10
N LEU A 725 -3.91 -19.20 -24.77
CA LEU A 725 -5.34 -18.89 -24.60
C LEU A 725 -6.25 -19.94 -25.24
N GLY A 726 -5.70 -20.78 -26.09
CA GLY A 726 -6.42 -21.78 -26.83
C GLY A 726 -6.49 -21.51 -28.35
N SER A 727 -6.71 -22.55 -29.11
CA SER A 727 -6.79 -22.46 -30.57
C SER A 727 -7.88 -21.47 -31.00
N LYS A 728 -7.57 -20.62 -31.99
CA LYS A 728 -8.44 -19.57 -32.56
C LYS A 728 -8.80 -18.41 -31.61
N GLU A 729 -8.22 -18.30 -30.41
CA GLU A 729 -8.40 -17.15 -29.52
C GLU A 729 -7.46 -16.02 -29.93
N THR A 730 -7.89 -15.24 -30.92
CA THR A 730 -7.10 -14.17 -31.58
C THR A 730 -7.39 -12.80 -30.98
N GLY A 731 -6.57 -11.79 -31.36
CA GLY A 731 -6.82 -10.38 -31.02
C GLY A 731 -8.19 -9.89 -31.49
N GLY A 732 -8.63 -10.28 -32.69
CA GLY A 732 -9.96 -9.96 -33.20
C GLY A 732 -11.10 -10.58 -32.39
N ARG A 733 -10.89 -11.74 -31.77
CA ARG A 733 -11.90 -12.44 -30.98
C ARG A 733 -11.96 -12.02 -29.53
N LEU A 734 -10.83 -11.61 -28.94
CA LEU A 734 -10.72 -11.30 -27.51
C LEU A 734 -10.52 -9.81 -27.23
N ALA A 735 -9.50 -9.18 -27.81
CA ALA A 735 -9.13 -7.81 -27.46
C ALA A 735 -10.00 -6.77 -28.18
N LEU A 736 -10.36 -7.02 -29.43
CA LEU A 736 -11.19 -6.11 -30.24
C LEU A 736 -12.60 -5.88 -29.64
N PRO A 737 -13.32 -6.87 -29.10
CA PRO A 737 -14.59 -6.64 -28.45
C PRO A 737 -14.50 -5.73 -27.21
N VAL A 738 -13.40 -5.83 -26.43
CA VAL A 738 -13.14 -4.94 -25.29
C VAL A 738 -12.92 -3.50 -25.78
N PHE A 739 -12.12 -3.33 -26.82
CA PHE A 739 -11.93 -2.03 -27.47
C PHE A 739 -13.26 -1.44 -27.96
N LYS A 740 -14.04 -2.25 -28.69
CA LYS A 740 -15.36 -1.84 -29.25
C LYS A 740 -16.29 -1.34 -28.16
N GLU A 741 -16.43 -2.10 -27.07
CA GLU A 741 -17.29 -1.71 -25.96
C GLU A 741 -16.83 -0.44 -25.27
N LEU A 742 -15.51 -0.29 -25.00
CA LEU A 742 -14.93 0.88 -24.38
C LEU A 742 -15.20 2.12 -25.23
N MET A 743 -14.87 2.09 -26.53
CA MET A 743 -15.04 3.21 -27.44
C MET A 743 -16.51 3.62 -27.55
N LEU A 744 -17.42 2.66 -27.72
CA LEU A 744 -18.85 2.94 -27.79
C LEU A 744 -19.36 3.69 -26.55
N LYS A 745 -18.93 3.28 -25.35
CA LYS A 745 -19.37 3.93 -24.12
C LYS A 745 -18.78 5.33 -23.96
N VAL A 746 -17.47 5.47 -24.21
CA VAL A 746 -16.77 6.75 -24.08
C VAL A 746 -17.42 7.82 -24.97
N TYR A 747 -17.71 7.49 -26.22
CA TYR A 747 -18.31 8.45 -27.16
C TYR A 747 -19.83 8.61 -26.97
N ARG A 748 -20.57 7.57 -26.57
CA ARG A 748 -21.98 7.69 -26.21
C ARG A 748 -22.21 8.56 -24.98
N GLU A 749 -21.33 8.49 -23.98
CA GLU A 749 -21.40 9.35 -22.79
C GLU A 749 -20.76 10.74 -23.04
N ASN A 750 -20.32 11.02 -24.27
CA ASN A 750 -19.69 12.30 -24.69
C ASN A 750 -18.51 12.72 -23.80
N LEU A 751 -17.71 11.76 -23.31
CA LEU A 751 -16.59 12.04 -22.40
C LEU A 751 -15.40 12.69 -23.12
N MET A 752 -15.28 12.51 -24.44
CA MET A 752 -14.20 13.03 -25.29
C MET A 752 -14.69 13.96 -26.40
N GLY A 753 -15.90 14.46 -26.28
CA GLY A 753 -16.53 15.22 -27.36
C GLY A 753 -16.97 14.33 -28.54
N PRO A 754 -17.28 14.90 -29.70
CA PRO A 754 -17.68 14.14 -30.88
C PRO A 754 -16.50 13.31 -31.41
N ALA A 755 -16.82 12.12 -31.92
CA ALA A 755 -15.79 11.27 -32.53
C ALA A 755 -15.18 11.96 -33.77
N PRO A 756 -13.85 12.10 -33.85
CA PRO A 756 -13.20 12.66 -35.02
C PRO A 756 -13.44 11.83 -36.27
N THR A 757 -13.57 12.50 -37.41
CA THR A 757 -13.68 11.88 -38.73
C THR A 757 -12.31 11.82 -39.39
N PHE A 758 -12.13 10.87 -40.31
CA PHE A 758 -10.95 10.83 -41.16
C PHE A 758 -11.05 11.88 -42.25
N PRO A 759 -9.93 12.35 -42.83
CA PRO A 759 -9.93 13.25 -43.98
C PRO A 759 -10.75 12.67 -45.14
N ALA A 760 -11.61 13.47 -45.76
CA ALA A 760 -12.51 13.01 -46.82
C ALA A 760 -11.76 12.32 -47.99
N ARG A 761 -10.58 12.83 -48.35
CA ARG A 761 -9.73 12.22 -49.37
C ARG A 761 -9.29 10.81 -49.00
N MET A 762 -9.00 10.55 -47.72
CA MET A 762 -8.57 9.24 -47.26
C MET A 762 -9.74 8.20 -47.30
N GLU A 763 -10.92 8.61 -46.87
CA GLU A 763 -12.13 7.75 -46.99
C GLU A 763 -12.47 7.52 -48.46
N GLN A 764 -12.36 8.55 -49.35
CA GLN A 764 -12.60 8.42 -50.77
C GLN A 764 -11.64 7.43 -51.41
N ASN A 765 -10.33 7.49 -51.11
CA ASN A 765 -9.35 6.53 -51.63
C ASN A 765 -9.71 5.08 -51.28
N ILE A 766 -10.22 4.88 -50.08
CA ILE A 766 -10.67 3.54 -49.65
C ILE A 766 -11.94 3.14 -50.38
N ASP A 767 -12.90 4.05 -50.54
CA ASP A 767 -14.16 3.78 -51.25
C ASP A 767 -13.91 3.48 -52.73
N ASP A 768 -13.03 4.22 -53.40
CA ASP A 768 -12.60 3.99 -54.79
C ASP A 768 -11.94 2.62 -54.94
N TYR A 769 -11.12 2.26 -53.96
CA TYR A 769 -10.53 0.91 -53.91
C TYR A 769 -11.58 -0.19 -53.76
N LEU A 770 -12.57 0.01 -52.88
CA LEU A 770 -13.63 -0.97 -52.65
C LEU A 770 -14.62 -1.06 -53.88
N ALA A 771 -14.84 0.05 -54.59
CA ALA A 771 -15.71 0.10 -55.77
C ALA A 771 -15.03 -0.45 -57.05
N GLY A 772 -13.68 -0.60 -57.04
CA GLY A 772 -12.95 -1.10 -58.18
C GLY A 772 -13.32 -2.53 -58.54
N ASP A 773 -13.54 -2.81 -59.85
CA ASP A 773 -13.87 -4.13 -60.36
C ASP A 773 -12.75 -5.13 -60.06
N PRO A 774 -13.07 -6.35 -59.55
CA PRO A 774 -12.12 -7.40 -59.30
C PRO A 774 -11.23 -7.77 -60.52
N VAL A 775 -11.72 -7.62 -61.74
CA VAL A 775 -11.00 -7.89 -62.98
C VAL A 775 -9.91 -6.85 -63.24
N ASN A 776 -10.10 -5.57 -62.86
CA ASN A 776 -9.09 -4.54 -62.95
C ASN A 776 -8.04 -4.59 -61.84
N ARG A 777 -8.27 -5.32 -60.75
CA ARG A 777 -7.31 -5.54 -59.64
C ARG A 777 -6.18 -6.49 -60.06
N GLN A 778 -6.40 -7.36 -61.04
CA GLN A 778 -5.36 -8.26 -61.55
C GLN A 778 -4.44 -7.62 -62.61
N MET A 779 -4.80 -6.42 -63.11
CA MET A 779 -4.01 -5.72 -64.15
C MET A 779 -3.30 -4.44 -63.61
N ARG A 780 -3.48 -4.09 -62.37
CA ARG A 780 -2.72 -3.02 -61.71
C ARG A 780 -1.77 -3.60 -60.67
#